data_e880b4248ac599724a8195545d842036
#
_entry.id   e880b4248ac599724a8195545d842036
#
_cell.length_a   1.000
_cell.length_b   1.000
_cell.length_c   1.000
_cell.angle_alpha   90.00
_cell.angle_beta   90.00
_cell.angle_gamma   90.00
#
_symmetry.space_group_name_H-M   'P 1'
#
loop_
_entity.id
_entity.type
_entity.pdbx_description
1 polymer ?
#
loop_
_entity_poly.entity_id
_entity_poly.type
_entity_poly.pdbx_seq_one_letter_code
_entity_poly.pdbx_strand_id
1 'polypeptide(L)'
;MELKLESGLPHQEYAVEAISEVFKQVEINQQVAHYSNPVIDLRSNRFIGNIYRIQQRERQNVAEKYRNEQPVGNTLCLDIKMETGTGKTYVYTHTIFELHKRYGINKFIIAVPSIAIKAGTSTFLNETYVKAHFKNTLGYDAEINVGVLEAVKKQKKGRKYFPTAVRAFVEGSRLNRNKIYVLIVNSALLTTGKMLTRNDYDVTIEGYDRPFDALRSTRPFVIIDEPHTFSRDQKAYKAIISELTPQCIIRFGATFPMTTIGKGKKKTTVRDYEHLLYDLNAQRSFSSGLIKGVMKEHFEPISTINEKVKILDINDKKATFQHITQTSKASHVLSVGDSLSILSPELTGLTITGITKDLVILSNGMEKHKKDEFDVDIYTSSYQESMLRLAIQRHFETERDNFHREKGRIKTLALFFIDDILSFRGDDEGNNAWLRDLFDRLLEAQLKTELQKENSPGYATYLRASLNDLAACRAGYFAQDNSDPDDAVKKEVDDILHNKTELLSFVNKKGQPNTRRFLFSKWTLKEGWDNPNVFTIAKLRSSGSENSKLQEVGRGLRLPVDEYGNRVKDESFYLNYIVDFTERDFADRLVMEINEDIQTGSITHISLEDMRRVAALRGTGEMDLFMELYQKKYVLDLDRTLDPTKVMDLFTEYPEFNNVTGKVKDRNKGTKDVVKIRKARYEELKELWAQLNRKYIVFYQNDIDQQIRAALPGILINDVFIHQSIQSLRQQVTTADGQVVTMQQAGQQYILAGKEMHYNEFLKRACRQTSIPMTMLHSAICEYARTHPMDGYINESSLSAFIAKFNGWKIKNLQNLVKYRQANYSSKSTAFTYADGSLKEEVLQWTIGKNVLNAEPSKKYLYDKVVYDSPLEKENIMNEVDHVIVYGKIPQKSICIPNITNDLYSPDFIYVVQRADGKKELNIVIETKDIPNDEAKRTVEDAKINNAERFFQQLKIDGYEVKFCRQLQNKKMANIISELLEEDASNPV
;
A
#
# COMPACT_ATOMS: atom_id res chain seq x y z
N MET A 1 -1.46 19.37 8.45
CA MET A 1 -2.00 18.01 8.38
C MET A 1 -1.41 17.20 9.52
N GLU A 2 -2.18 16.42 10.24
CA GLU A 2 -1.67 15.42 11.19
C GLU A 2 -2.01 14.03 10.69
N LEU A 3 -1.03 13.11 10.75
CA LEU A 3 -1.26 11.72 10.43
C LEU A 3 -2.11 11.10 11.53
N LYS A 4 -3.13 10.34 11.15
CA LYS A 4 -3.96 9.59 12.09
C LYS A 4 -3.51 8.15 12.12
N LEU A 5 -3.17 7.65 13.30
CA LEU A 5 -2.90 6.24 13.51
C LEU A 5 -4.23 5.49 13.67
N GLU A 6 -4.28 4.34 13.04
CA GLU A 6 -5.41 3.43 13.14
C GLU A 6 -5.12 2.37 14.21
N SER A 7 -6.11 2.08 15.04
CA SER A 7 -6.06 1.01 16.05
C SER A 7 -6.93 -0.17 15.64
N GLY A 8 -6.70 -1.33 16.27
CA GLY A 8 -7.52 -2.52 16.06
C GLY A 8 -7.29 -3.20 14.70
N LEU A 9 -6.16 -2.93 14.04
CA LEU A 9 -5.81 -3.64 12.82
C LEU A 9 -5.42 -5.10 13.15
N PRO A 10 -6.17 -6.11 12.66
CA PRO A 10 -5.98 -7.50 13.10
C PRO A 10 -4.55 -8.00 12.99
N HIS A 11 -3.86 -7.70 11.88
CA HIS A 11 -2.48 -8.13 11.64
C HIS A 11 -1.47 -7.51 12.63
N GLN A 12 -1.75 -6.33 13.17
CA GLN A 12 -0.92 -5.67 14.16
C GLN A 12 -1.21 -6.22 15.56
N GLU A 13 -2.50 -6.35 15.89
CA GLU A 13 -2.92 -6.89 17.19
C GLU A 13 -2.44 -8.34 17.38
N TYR A 14 -2.53 -9.18 16.34
CA TYR A 14 -2.06 -10.57 16.40
C TYR A 14 -0.55 -10.67 16.62
N ALA A 15 0.24 -9.77 16.01
CA ALA A 15 1.67 -9.74 16.23
C ALA A 15 2.03 -9.33 17.65
N VAL A 16 1.35 -8.33 18.21
CA VAL A 16 1.52 -7.87 19.61
C VAL A 16 1.10 -8.96 20.60
N GLU A 17 -0.05 -9.59 20.35
CA GLU A 17 -0.57 -10.67 21.18
C GLU A 17 0.39 -11.87 21.18
N ALA A 18 0.91 -12.25 20.01
CA ALA A 18 1.86 -13.34 19.88
C ALA A 18 3.09 -13.13 20.77
N ILE A 19 3.67 -11.93 20.76
CA ILE A 19 4.83 -11.62 21.61
C ILE A 19 4.45 -11.63 23.09
N SER A 20 3.35 -10.98 23.42
CA SER A 20 2.94 -10.82 24.83
C SER A 20 2.61 -12.14 25.49
N GLU A 21 1.98 -13.07 24.78
CA GLU A 21 1.59 -14.38 25.32
C GLU A 21 2.75 -15.35 25.53
N VAL A 22 3.95 -15.09 24.97
CA VAL A 22 5.15 -15.87 25.27
C VAL A 22 5.45 -15.88 26.78
N PHE A 23 5.21 -14.77 27.44
CA PHE A 23 5.50 -14.57 28.87
C PHE A 23 4.34 -14.95 29.80
N LYS A 24 3.25 -15.48 29.25
CA LYS A 24 2.07 -15.84 30.05
C LYS A 24 2.38 -16.95 31.05
N GLN A 25 2.10 -16.67 32.32
CA GLN A 25 2.35 -17.59 33.44
C GLN A 25 3.83 -18.00 33.62
N VAL A 26 4.76 -17.24 33.07
CA VAL A 26 6.18 -17.37 33.37
C VAL A 26 6.47 -16.64 34.68
N GLU A 27 7.36 -17.21 35.50
CA GLU A 27 7.77 -16.57 36.75
C GLU A 27 8.62 -15.33 36.48
N ILE A 28 8.19 -14.19 37.03
CA ILE A 28 8.83 -12.90 36.85
C ILE A 28 9.08 -12.28 38.21
N ASN A 29 10.35 -12.15 38.60
CA ASN A 29 10.72 -11.54 39.86
C ASN A 29 10.78 -10.01 39.71
N GLN A 30 9.86 -9.33 40.39
CA GLN A 30 9.74 -7.86 40.42
C GLN A 30 10.69 -7.19 41.45
N GLN A 31 11.28 -7.98 42.33
CA GLN A 31 12.21 -7.47 43.37
C GLN A 31 13.62 -7.31 42.76
N VAL A 32 13.84 -6.19 42.09
CA VAL A 32 15.09 -5.86 41.41
C VAL A 32 15.52 -4.42 41.72
N ALA A 33 16.77 -4.09 41.38
CA ALA A 33 17.27 -2.72 41.47
C ALA A 33 16.37 -1.77 40.64
N HIS A 34 16.21 -0.54 41.10
CA HIS A 34 15.33 0.45 40.50
C HIS A 34 15.65 0.75 39.02
N TYR A 35 16.89 0.52 38.58
CA TYR A 35 17.35 0.73 37.22
C TYR A 35 17.23 -0.50 36.29
N SER A 36 16.82 -1.65 36.85
CA SER A 36 16.75 -2.92 36.14
C SER A 36 15.32 -3.31 35.78
N ASN A 37 15.15 -4.01 34.66
CA ASN A 37 13.95 -4.79 34.37
C ASN A 37 13.76 -5.93 35.40
N PRO A 38 12.52 -6.38 35.60
CA PRO A 38 12.25 -7.62 36.33
C PRO A 38 13.05 -8.80 35.78
N VAL A 39 13.40 -9.75 36.63
CA VAL A 39 14.10 -10.98 36.19
C VAL A 39 13.09 -12.01 35.75
N ILE A 40 13.28 -12.49 34.53
CA ILE A 40 12.46 -13.54 33.91
C ILE A 40 13.19 -14.86 34.04
N ASP A 41 12.50 -15.89 34.52
CA ASP A 41 13.07 -17.25 34.57
C ASP A 41 13.08 -17.89 33.17
N LEU A 42 14.17 -17.69 32.41
CA LEU A 42 14.36 -18.24 31.08
C LEU A 42 14.48 -19.77 31.05
N ARG A 43 14.63 -20.45 32.20
CA ARG A 43 14.69 -21.90 32.28
C ARG A 43 13.31 -22.55 32.37
N SER A 44 12.26 -21.73 32.47
CA SER A 44 10.88 -22.22 32.58
C SER A 44 10.48 -22.96 31.30
N ASN A 45 10.07 -24.22 31.41
CA ASN A 45 9.50 -25.01 30.30
C ASN A 45 8.23 -24.39 29.71
N ARG A 46 7.62 -23.43 30.41
CA ARG A 46 6.42 -22.72 29.92
C ARG A 46 6.68 -21.92 28.66
N PHE A 47 7.90 -21.41 28.47
CA PHE A 47 8.26 -20.72 27.22
C PHE A 47 8.06 -21.61 26.01
N ILE A 48 8.59 -22.82 26.03
CA ILE A 48 8.48 -23.78 24.90
C ILE A 48 7.01 -24.04 24.61
N GLY A 49 6.23 -24.35 25.64
CA GLY A 49 4.79 -24.61 25.50
C GLY A 49 4.01 -23.41 24.98
N ASN A 50 4.34 -22.20 25.44
CA ASN A 50 3.71 -20.96 24.98
C ASN A 50 4.06 -20.68 23.53
N ILE A 51 5.36 -20.75 23.15
CA ILE A 51 5.84 -20.53 21.78
C ILE A 51 5.19 -21.53 20.83
N TYR A 52 5.21 -22.83 21.17
CA TYR A 52 4.60 -23.86 20.33
C TYR A 52 3.11 -23.61 20.11
N ARG A 53 2.36 -23.31 21.17
CA ARG A 53 0.93 -22.97 21.08
C ARG A 53 0.66 -21.75 20.20
N ILE A 54 1.51 -20.70 20.32
CA ILE A 54 1.40 -19.49 19.51
C ILE A 54 1.68 -19.82 18.05
N GLN A 55 2.71 -20.59 17.78
CA GLN A 55 3.10 -20.99 16.43
C GLN A 55 2.03 -21.86 15.75
N GLN A 56 1.25 -22.62 16.52
CA GLN A 56 0.13 -23.42 16.01
C GLN A 56 -1.16 -22.63 15.79
N ARG A 57 -1.28 -21.45 16.35
CA ARG A 57 -2.47 -20.61 16.15
C ARG A 57 -2.55 -20.15 14.69
N GLU A 58 -3.72 -20.27 14.10
CA GLU A 58 -4.02 -19.80 12.77
C GLU A 58 -3.66 -18.33 12.55
N ARG A 59 -3.91 -17.51 13.54
CA ARG A 59 -3.67 -16.07 13.50
C ARG A 59 -2.20 -15.69 13.30
N GLN A 60 -1.27 -16.49 13.82
CA GLN A 60 0.16 -16.26 13.67
C GLN A 60 0.71 -16.78 12.34
N ASN A 61 0.01 -17.74 11.75
CA ASN A 61 0.27 -18.27 10.42
C ASN A 61 1.73 -18.73 10.19
N VAL A 62 2.32 -19.32 11.22
CA VAL A 62 3.70 -19.82 11.14
C VAL A 62 3.72 -21.17 10.43
N ALA A 63 4.48 -21.28 9.34
CA ALA A 63 4.64 -22.52 8.59
C ALA A 63 5.23 -23.62 9.47
N GLU A 64 4.77 -24.86 9.30
CA GLU A 64 5.15 -26.02 10.12
C GLU A 64 6.67 -26.21 10.20
N LYS A 65 7.40 -26.00 9.10
CA LYS A 65 8.87 -26.10 9.04
C LYS A 65 9.61 -25.14 9.99
N TYR A 66 8.94 -24.07 10.46
CA TYR A 66 9.49 -23.09 11.41
C TYR A 66 8.94 -23.27 12.82
N ARG A 67 8.06 -24.24 13.04
CA ARG A 67 7.61 -24.62 14.38
C ARG A 67 8.69 -25.47 15.03
N ASN A 68 9.10 -25.09 16.21
CA ASN A 68 10.17 -25.75 16.90
C ASN A 68 9.87 -25.88 18.39
N GLU A 69 10.43 -26.92 18.99
CA GLU A 69 10.38 -27.21 20.41
C GLU A 69 11.76 -27.03 21.08
N GLN A 70 12.63 -26.25 20.45
CA GLN A 70 13.98 -26.04 20.98
C GLN A 70 13.95 -25.31 22.32
N PRO A 71 14.76 -25.72 23.30
CA PRO A 71 14.87 -25.03 24.57
C PRO A 71 15.34 -23.58 24.37
N VAL A 72 14.83 -22.68 25.21
CA VAL A 72 15.32 -21.32 25.27
C VAL A 72 16.75 -21.32 25.80
N GLY A 73 17.65 -20.63 25.10
CA GLY A 73 19.03 -20.43 25.53
C GLY A 73 19.18 -19.42 26.67
N ASN A 74 20.37 -18.87 26.83
CA ASN A 74 20.63 -17.83 27.83
C ASN A 74 19.93 -16.50 27.52
N THR A 75 19.46 -16.31 26.28
CA THR A 75 18.68 -15.15 25.81
C THR A 75 17.51 -15.67 25.01
N LEU A 76 16.31 -15.23 25.31
CA LEU A 76 15.11 -15.55 24.52
C LEU A 76 15.14 -14.74 23.21
N CYS A 77 15.08 -15.38 22.05
CA CYS A 77 15.02 -14.67 20.77
C CYS A 77 13.71 -14.98 20.04
N LEU A 78 12.91 -13.94 19.80
CA LEU A 78 11.60 -14.00 19.17
C LEU A 78 11.64 -13.30 17.82
N ASP A 79 10.99 -13.89 16.81
CA ASP A 79 10.99 -13.42 15.44
C ASP A 79 9.58 -13.09 14.97
N ILE A 80 9.43 -11.89 14.42
CA ILE A 80 8.19 -11.37 13.86
C ILE A 80 8.47 -10.97 12.41
N LYS A 81 7.97 -11.75 11.48
CA LYS A 81 8.04 -11.41 10.06
C LYS A 81 6.84 -10.57 9.68
N MET A 82 7.09 -9.35 9.27
CA MET A 82 6.07 -8.43 8.78
C MET A 82 6.60 -7.67 7.57
N GLU A 83 5.78 -7.60 6.52
CA GLU A 83 6.15 -6.93 5.27
C GLU A 83 6.37 -5.43 5.45
N THR A 84 7.16 -4.85 4.57
CA THR A 84 7.40 -3.41 4.56
C THR A 84 6.09 -2.65 4.32
N GLY A 85 5.84 -1.60 5.12
CA GLY A 85 4.60 -0.81 5.01
C GLY A 85 3.43 -1.30 5.84
N THR A 86 3.51 -2.47 6.49
CA THR A 86 2.42 -3.01 7.33
C THR A 86 2.40 -2.50 8.76
N GLY A 87 3.33 -1.63 9.14
CA GLY A 87 3.35 -0.95 10.45
C GLY A 87 4.25 -1.58 11.50
N LYS A 88 5.41 -2.17 11.13
CA LYS A 88 6.39 -2.73 12.08
C LYS A 88 6.70 -1.81 13.27
N THR A 89 6.99 -0.53 12.99
CA THR A 89 7.31 0.46 14.04
C THR A 89 6.15 0.65 15.03
N TYR A 90 4.93 0.66 14.55
CA TYR A 90 3.74 0.71 15.39
C TYR A 90 3.63 -0.56 16.25
N VAL A 91 3.82 -1.74 15.66
CA VAL A 91 3.70 -3.02 16.37
C VAL A 91 4.73 -3.14 17.48
N TYR A 92 6.02 -2.84 17.22
CA TYR A 92 6.99 -2.93 18.32
C TYR A 92 6.78 -1.84 19.37
N THR A 93 6.28 -0.66 19.01
CA THR A 93 5.89 0.36 19.99
C THR A 93 4.73 -0.13 20.86
N HIS A 94 3.70 -0.70 20.26
CA HIS A 94 2.58 -1.31 20.97
C HIS A 94 3.04 -2.47 21.88
N THR A 95 3.95 -3.31 21.37
CA THR A 95 4.59 -4.39 22.15
C THR A 95 5.31 -3.87 23.40
N ILE A 96 6.03 -2.76 23.28
CA ILE A 96 6.70 -2.10 24.42
C ILE A 96 5.67 -1.74 25.49
N PHE A 97 4.54 -1.13 25.12
CA PHE A 97 3.48 -0.79 26.08
C PHE A 97 2.82 -2.03 26.67
N GLU A 98 2.51 -3.05 25.89
CA GLU A 98 1.90 -4.29 26.38
C GLU A 98 2.83 -5.06 27.33
N LEU A 99 4.11 -5.19 27.01
CA LEU A 99 5.09 -5.84 27.89
C LEU A 99 5.29 -5.06 29.19
N HIS A 100 5.24 -3.73 29.13
CA HIS A 100 5.26 -2.91 30.35
C HIS A 100 4.00 -3.15 31.20
N LYS A 101 2.83 -3.04 30.60
CA LYS A 101 1.53 -3.18 31.26
C LYS A 101 1.35 -4.55 31.93
N ARG A 102 1.70 -5.63 31.21
CA ARG A 102 1.47 -7.01 31.68
C ARG A 102 2.58 -7.52 32.61
N TYR A 103 3.82 -7.11 32.36
CA TYR A 103 4.99 -7.75 32.96
C TYR A 103 5.95 -6.77 33.68
N GLY A 104 5.67 -5.48 33.61
CA GLY A 104 6.49 -4.45 34.27
C GLY A 104 7.85 -4.20 33.60
N ILE A 105 8.01 -4.63 32.33
CA ILE A 105 9.24 -4.38 31.57
C ILE A 105 9.31 -2.91 31.20
N ASN A 106 10.38 -2.22 31.58
CA ASN A 106 10.50 -0.77 31.39
C ASN A 106 11.80 -0.30 30.71
N LYS A 107 12.75 -1.21 30.41
CA LYS A 107 14.03 -0.91 29.77
C LYS A 107 14.13 -1.63 28.42
N PHE A 108 14.06 -0.86 27.32
CA PHE A 108 14.13 -1.39 25.96
C PHE A 108 15.25 -0.71 25.18
N ILE A 109 16.04 -1.47 24.45
CA ILE A 109 17.03 -0.95 23.50
C ILE A 109 16.56 -1.30 22.09
N ILE A 110 16.40 -0.30 21.23
CA ILE A 110 16.06 -0.51 19.81
C ILE A 110 17.35 -0.39 18.99
N ALA A 111 17.79 -1.51 18.44
CA ALA A 111 18.94 -1.59 17.55
C ALA A 111 18.50 -1.49 16.09
N VAL A 112 19.05 -0.52 15.39
CA VAL A 112 18.72 -0.22 13.98
C VAL A 112 19.97 -0.22 13.11
N PRO A 113 19.86 -0.56 11.80
CA PRO A 113 21.04 -0.66 10.94
C PRO A 113 21.65 0.72 10.58
N SER A 114 20.83 1.73 10.36
CA SER A 114 21.27 2.99 9.76
C SER A 114 20.86 4.23 10.57
N ILE A 115 21.50 5.37 10.26
CA ILE A 115 21.16 6.67 10.87
C ILE A 115 19.74 7.10 10.46
N ALA A 116 19.33 6.81 9.21
CA ALA A 116 18.02 7.18 8.71
C ALA A 116 16.89 6.43 9.44
N ILE A 117 17.05 5.12 9.68
CA ILE A 117 16.08 4.34 10.49
C ILE A 117 16.08 4.85 11.94
N LYS A 118 17.27 5.17 12.49
CA LYS A 118 17.39 5.75 13.84
C LYS A 118 16.58 7.05 13.95
N ALA A 119 16.73 7.96 13.01
CA ALA A 119 15.98 9.21 12.97
C ALA A 119 14.47 8.96 12.82
N GLY A 120 14.05 8.09 11.91
CA GLY A 120 12.63 7.74 11.70
C GLY A 120 11.97 7.14 12.93
N THR A 121 12.64 6.20 13.59
CA THR A 121 12.17 5.58 14.84
C THR A 121 12.06 6.61 15.96
N SER A 122 13.08 7.46 16.11
CA SER A 122 13.08 8.52 17.12
C SER A 122 11.95 9.52 16.88
N THR A 123 11.77 9.96 15.65
CA THR A 123 10.68 10.88 15.27
C THR A 123 9.33 10.25 15.60
N PHE A 124 9.08 9.00 15.19
CA PHE A 124 7.82 8.30 15.44
C PHE A 124 7.50 8.25 16.93
N LEU A 125 8.44 7.81 17.78
CA LEU A 125 8.22 7.68 19.24
C LEU A 125 8.02 9.03 19.95
N ASN A 126 8.53 10.12 19.39
CA ASN A 126 8.42 11.46 19.99
C ASN A 126 7.24 12.28 19.46
N GLU A 127 6.62 11.88 18.33
CA GLU A 127 5.49 12.59 17.74
C GLU A 127 4.29 12.69 18.69
N THR A 128 3.71 13.89 18.77
CA THR A 128 2.61 14.18 19.70
C THR A 128 1.37 13.33 19.38
N TYR A 129 1.06 13.13 18.10
CA TYR A 129 -0.09 12.32 17.70
C TYR A 129 0.11 10.84 18.03
N VAL A 130 1.34 10.32 18.01
CA VAL A 130 1.65 8.94 18.41
C VAL A 130 1.45 8.76 19.91
N LYS A 131 2.01 9.67 20.71
CA LYS A 131 1.84 9.65 22.17
C LYS A 131 0.36 9.75 22.56
N ALA A 132 -0.39 10.66 21.91
CA ALA A 132 -1.80 10.82 22.14
C ALA A 132 -2.60 9.56 21.76
N HIS A 133 -2.23 8.89 20.65
CA HIS A 133 -2.87 7.65 20.22
C HIS A 133 -2.72 6.53 21.25
N PHE A 134 -1.50 6.26 21.72
CA PHE A 134 -1.28 5.20 22.71
C PHE A 134 -1.93 5.53 24.06
N LYS A 135 -1.93 6.79 24.48
CA LYS A 135 -2.56 7.23 25.72
C LYS A 135 -4.08 7.26 25.63
N ASN A 136 -4.64 7.96 24.65
CA ASN A 136 -6.06 8.30 24.61
C ASN A 136 -6.90 7.24 23.89
N THR A 137 -6.33 6.57 22.86
CA THR A 137 -7.07 5.57 22.07
C THR A 137 -6.88 4.17 22.62
N LEU A 138 -5.65 3.81 23.02
CA LEU A 138 -5.33 2.48 23.55
C LEU A 138 -5.28 2.42 25.07
N GLY A 139 -5.39 3.55 25.76
CA GLY A 139 -5.53 3.61 27.23
C GLY A 139 -4.26 3.22 28.02
N TYR A 140 -3.06 3.52 27.48
CA TYR A 140 -1.81 3.30 28.23
C TYR A 140 -1.47 4.52 29.07
N ASP A 141 -1.36 4.32 30.38
CA ASP A 141 -0.98 5.39 31.32
C ASP A 141 0.53 5.69 31.33
N ALA A 142 1.33 4.71 30.88
CA ALA A 142 2.79 4.85 30.84
C ALA A 142 3.23 5.76 29.68
N GLU A 143 4.30 6.52 29.93
CA GLU A 143 4.95 7.36 28.92
C GLU A 143 6.29 6.79 28.50
N ILE A 144 6.59 6.81 27.21
CA ILE A 144 7.91 6.43 26.68
C ILE A 144 8.86 7.65 26.76
N ASN A 145 10.00 7.45 27.43
CA ASN A 145 11.13 8.36 27.43
C ASN A 145 12.19 7.83 26.45
N VAL A 146 12.43 8.57 25.37
CA VAL A 146 13.32 8.15 24.28
C VAL A 146 14.69 8.79 24.45
N GLY A 147 15.72 7.96 24.59
CA GLY A 147 17.12 8.35 24.47
C GLY A 147 17.67 7.93 23.10
N VAL A 148 18.36 8.82 22.41
CA VAL A 148 19.04 8.52 21.16
C VAL A 148 20.54 8.55 21.38
N LEU A 149 21.21 7.42 21.12
CA LEU A 149 22.65 7.36 21.24
C LEU A 149 23.31 8.00 19.99
N GLU A 150 24.13 9.02 20.23
CA GLU A 150 24.84 9.73 19.18
C GLU A 150 26.36 9.58 19.36
N ALA A 151 27.08 9.65 18.24
CA ALA A 151 28.53 9.68 18.26
C ALA A 151 29.02 10.98 18.92
N VAL A 152 29.89 10.86 19.91
CA VAL A 152 30.47 12.03 20.58
C VAL A 152 31.47 12.68 19.63
N LYS A 153 31.21 13.91 19.19
CA LYS A 153 32.21 14.75 18.51
C LYS A 153 33.41 14.90 19.43
N LYS A 154 34.67 14.81 18.88
CA LYS A 154 35.93 14.88 19.65
C LYS A 154 35.83 15.90 20.78
N GLN A 155 35.80 15.42 22.03
CA GLN A 155 35.81 16.30 23.21
C GLN A 155 37.16 17.03 23.26
N LYS A 156 37.10 18.35 23.33
CA LYS A 156 38.24 19.19 23.76
C LYS A 156 38.65 18.78 25.17
N LYS A 157 39.93 18.95 25.50
CA LYS A 157 40.50 18.69 26.87
C LYS A 157 39.50 19.08 27.98
N GLY A 158 39.03 18.12 28.76
CA GLY A 158 38.03 18.31 29.84
C GLY A 158 37.58 17.01 30.46
N ARG A 159 36.69 17.08 31.45
CA ARG A 159 36.08 15.90 32.09
C ARG A 159 35.33 15.03 31.10
N LYS A 160 35.49 13.73 31.26
CA LYS A 160 34.82 12.72 30.41
C LYS A 160 33.57 12.21 31.10
N TYR A 161 32.42 12.51 30.54
CA TYR A 161 31.15 12.06 31.05
C TYR A 161 30.56 10.91 30.20
N PHE A 162 29.82 10.05 30.89
CA PHE A 162 28.99 9.05 30.22
C PHE A 162 28.12 9.71 29.16
N PRO A 163 27.82 9.02 28.04
CA PRO A 163 26.84 9.50 27.07
C PRO A 163 25.52 9.81 27.76
N THR A 164 25.00 11.02 27.57
CA THR A 164 23.79 11.51 28.26
C THR A 164 22.61 10.58 28.10
N ALA A 165 22.44 9.98 26.86
CA ALA A 165 21.38 9.05 26.57
C ALA A 165 21.50 7.74 27.40
N VAL A 166 22.74 7.23 27.61
CA VAL A 166 22.98 6.06 28.46
C VAL A 166 22.64 6.38 29.91
N ARG A 167 23.09 7.53 30.40
CA ARG A 167 22.81 7.99 31.74
C ARG A 167 21.31 8.12 31.98
N ALA A 168 20.59 8.82 31.11
CA ALA A 168 19.14 8.98 31.21
C ALA A 168 18.39 7.65 31.13
N PHE A 169 18.89 6.71 30.35
CA PHE A 169 18.30 5.37 30.22
C PHE A 169 18.46 4.57 31.51
N VAL A 170 19.65 4.57 32.15
CA VAL A 170 19.91 3.81 33.34
C VAL A 170 19.26 4.48 34.59
N GLU A 171 19.58 5.73 34.86
CA GLU A 171 19.17 6.42 36.10
C GLU A 171 17.72 6.93 36.07
N GLY A 172 17.10 7.09 34.91
CA GLY A 172 15.79 7.73 34.75
C GLY A 172 14.67 7.08 35.58
N SER A 173 14.71 5.76 35.76
CA SER A 173 13.73 5.02 36.58
C SER A 173 13.86 5.24 38.10
N ARG A 174 14.93 5.88 38.59
CA ARG A 174 15.09 6.25 40.00
C ARG A 174 13.94 7.15 40.48
N LEU A 175 13.50 8.10 39.62
CA LEU A 175 12.47 9.07 39.97
C LEU A 175 11.07 8.65 39.57
N ASN A 176 10.93 7.79 38.54
CA ASN A 176 9.63 7.38 38.06
C ASN A 176 9.66 5.98 37.43
N ARG A 177 9.16 4.99 38.16
CA ARG A 177 9.06 3.59 37.70
C ARG A 177 7.94 3.34 36.67
N ASN A 178 6.96 4.22 36.59
CA ASN A 178 5.85 4.08 35.65
C ASN A 178 6.21 4.58 34.26
N LYS A 179 7.44 5.08 34.03
CA LYS A 179 7.92 5.43 32.69
C LYS A 179 8.65 4.27 32.04
N ILE A 180 8.48 4.19 30.76
CA ILE A 180 9.20 3.26 29.89
C ILE A 180 10.42 3.99 29.33
N TYR A 181 11.59 3.40 29.42
CA TYR A 181 12.84 3.97 28.91
C TYR A 181 13.28 3.21 27.67
N VAL A 182 13.39 3.91 26.56
CA VAL A 182 13.81 3.37 25.27
C VAL A 182 15.10 4.02 24.84
N LEU A 183 16.14 3.23 24.58
CA LEU A 183 17.42 3.70 24.02
C LEU A 183 17.53 3.23 22.56
N ILE A 184 17.63 4.18 21.63
CA ILE A 184 17.81 3.87 20.20
C ILE A 184 19.29 3.92 19.85
N VAL A 185 19.81 2.85 19.26
CA VAL A 185 21.22 2.72 18.88
C VAL A 185 21.36 2.15 17.47
N ASN A 186 22.28 2.69 16.67
CA ASN A 186 22.60 2.10 15.37
C ASN A 186 23.78 1.12 15.44
N SER A 187 23.85 0.19 14.48
CA SER A 187 24.83 -0.89 14.42
C SER A 187 26.28 -0.42 14.53
N ALA A 188 26.61 0.73 13.90
CA ALA A 188 27.95 1.28 13.93
C ALA A 188 28.41 1.67 15.34
N LEU A 189 27.53 2.25 16.16
CA LEU A 189 27.85 2.64 17.53
C LEU A 189 28.04 1.44 18.47
N LEU A 190 27.43 0.30 18.17
CA LEU A 190 27.66 -0.95 18.91
C LEU A 190 29.03 -1.57 18.59
N THR A 191 29.62 -1.29 17.43
CA THR A 191 30.82 -1.99 16.94
C THR A 191 32.09 -1.17 16.90
N THR A 192 32.00 0.12 16.54
CA THR A 192 33.16 0.96 16.25
C THR A 192 33.45 2.00 17.32
N GLY A 193 32.47 2.27 18.17
CA GLY A 193 32.57 3.33 19.16
C GLY A 193 33.31 2.87 20.42
N LYS A 194 34.54 3.35 20.66
CA LYS A 194 35.20 3.23 21.98
C LYS A 194 34.33 3.81 23.13
N MET A 195 33.30 4.58 22.78
CA MET A 195 32.38 5.24 23.69
C MET A 195 31.68 4.29 24.68
N LEU A 196 31.22 3.15 24.19
CA LEU A 196 30.51 2.16 25.04
C LEU A 196 31.45 1.20 25.77
N THR A 197 32.67 1.01 25.27
CA THR A 197 33.66 0.05 25.82
C THR A 197 34.66 0.66 26.74
N ARG A 198 34.85 1.99 26.72
CA ARG A 198 35.83 2.66 27.56
C ARG A 198 35.38 2.72 29.04
N ASN A 199 36.33 2.69 29.94
CA ASN A 199 36.15 2.72 31.39
C ASN A 199 36.88 3.90 32.09
N ASP A 200 37.28 4.92 31.30
CA ASP A 200 38.00 6.08 31.78
C ASP A 200 37.08 7.34 31.87
N TYR A 201 35.85 7.15 32.27
CA TYR A 201 34.92 8.21 32.59
C TYR A 201 35.12 8.73 34.02
N ASP A 202 35.04 10.05 34.21
CA ASP A 202 35.26 10.70 35.50
C ASP A 202 34.09 10.51 36.47
N VAL A 203 32.94 10.05 36.00
CA VAL A 203 31.75 9.82 36.82
C VAL A 203 31.18 8.45 36.48
N THR A 204 30.93 7.64 37.50
CA THR A 204 30.26 6.34 37.39
C THR A 204 28.72 6.50 37.35
N ILE A 205 28.04 5.53 36.80
CA ILE A 205 26.58 5.41 36.84
C ILE A 205 26.22 4.15 37.62
N GLU A 206 25.47 4.27 38.70
CA GLU A 206 25.08 3.15 39.59
C GLU A 206 26.28 2.25 39.97
N GLY A 207 27.47 2.85 40.10
CA GLY A 207 28.72 2.15 40.44
C GLY A 207 29.46 1.54 39.23
N TYR A 208 28.91 1.63 38.03
CA TYR A 208 29.57 1.14 36.81
C TYR A 208 30.42 2.25 36.18
N ASP A 209 31.65 1.90 35.79
CA ASP A 209 32.58 2.79 35.07
C ASP A 209 32.54 2.64 33.56
N ARG A 210 31.93 1.57 33.06
CA ARG A 210 31.84 1.24 31.65
C ARG A 210 30.37 1.29 31.18
N PRO A 211 30.02 2.03 30.10
CA PRO A 211 28.64 2.16 29.64
C PRO A 211 27.96 0.84 29.28
N PHE A 212 28.65 -0.12 28.67
CA PHE A 212 28.06 -1.43 28.38
C PHE A 212 27.68 -2.17 29.68
N ASP A 213 28.46 -2.09 30.73
CA ASP A 213 28.14 -2.75 32.02
C ASP A 213 26.93 -2.10 32.70
N ALA A 214 26.84 -0.77 32.66
CA ALA A 214 25.66 -0.05 33.11
C ALA A 214 24.41 -0.43 32.32
N LEU A 215 24.50 -0.55 30.97
CA LEU A 215 23.41 -0.99 30.14
C LEU A 215 23.02 -2.46 30.43
N ARG A 216 24.00 -3.36 30.53
CA ARG A 216 23.80 -4.78 30.88
C ARG A 216 23.06 -4.93 32.21
N SER A 217 23.42 -4.15 33.21
CA SER A 217 22.81 -4.20 34.55
C SER A 217 21.32 -3.86 34.53
N THR A 218 20.84 -3.16 33.53
CA THR A 218 19.40 -2.89 33.34
C THR A 218 18.62 -4.09 32.87
N ARG A 219 19.26 -5.18 32.47
CA ARG A 219 18.65 -6.38 31.89
C ARG A 219 17.70 -6.04 30.73
N PRO A 220 18.20 -5.35 29.68
CA PRO A 220 17.31 -4.77 28.70
C PRO A 220 16.61 -5.84 27.87
N PHE A 221 15.43 -5.50 27.35
CA PHE A 221 14.87 -6.12 26.15
C PHE A 221 15.44 -5.42 24.95
N VAL A 222 15.92 -6.18 23.96
CA VAL A 222 16.48 -5.61 22.74
C VAL A 222 15.52 -5.87 21.57
N ILE A 223 15.09 -4.81 20.91
CA ILE A 223 14.32 -4.88 19.67
C ILE A 223 15.29 -4.63 18.52
N ILE A 224 15.35 -5.54 17.55
CA ILE A 224 16.16 -5.40 16.35
C ILE A 224 15.22 -5.14 15.17
N ASP A 225 15.32 -3.96 14.57
CA ASP A 225 14.63 -3.63 13.34
C ASP A 225 15.54 -3.96 12.15
N GLU A 226 14.96 -4.57 11.10
CA GLU A 226 15.64 -5.06 9.90
C GLU A 226 16.76 -6.09 10.21
N PRO A 227 16.41 -7.28 10.72
CA PRO A 227 17.35 -8.29 11.20
C PRO A 227 18.31 -8.85 10.14
N HIS A 228 18.00 -8.69 8.84
CA HIS A 228 18.91 -9.11 7.76
C HIS A 228 20.25 -8.37 7.79
N THR A 229 20.30 -7.19 8.42
CA THR A 229 21.50 -6.39 8.64
C THR A 229 22.22 -6.71 9.96
N PHE A 230 21.63 -7.57 10.80
CA PHE A 230 22.16 -8.06 12.07
C PHE A 230 22.28 -9.59 12.05
N SER A 231 22.96 -10.16 11.05
CA SER A 231 23.21 -11.60 11.04
C SER A 231 24.06 -12.02 12.24
N ARG A 232 23.91 -13.28 12.69
CA ARG A 232 24.61 -13.80 13.87
C ARG A 232 26.13 -13.68 13.80
N ASP A 233 26.70 -13.69 12.60
CA ASP A 233 28.13 -13.54 12.35
C ASP A 233 28.62 -12.10 12.44
N GLN A 234 27.73 -11.14 12.32
CA GLN A 234 28.11 -9.72 12.35
C GLN A 234 28.48 -9.24 13.75
N LYS A 235 29.46 -8.32 13.77
CA LYS A 235 29.98 -7.72 15.03
C LYS A 235 28.90 -7.07 15.88
N ALA A 236 27.90 -6.42 15.25
CA ALA A 236 26.83 -5.74 15.96
C ALA A 236 25.94 -6.73 16.72
N TYR A 237 25.55 -7.84 16.12
CA TYR A 237 24.78 -8.88 16.80
C TYR A 237 25.58 -9.52 17.93
N LYS A 238 26.85 -9.83 17.66
CA LYS A 238 27.77 -10.37 18.69
C LYS A 238 27.91 -9.44 19.89
N ALA A 239 28.01 -8.12 19.64
CA ALA A 239 28.06 -7.14 20.71
C ALA A 239 26.75 -7.09 21.54
N ILE A 240 25.59 -7.20 20.90
CA ILE A 240 24.32 -7.30 21.62
C ILE A 240 24.32 -8.51 22.57
N ILE A 241 24.71 -9.67 22.07
CA ILE A 241 24.73 -10.90 22.89
C ILE A 241 25.79 -10.85 23.99
N SER A 242 27.02 -10.45 23.68
CA SER A 242 28.15 -10.54 24.63
C SER A 242 28.24 -9.36 25.59
N GLU A 243 27.93 -8.13 25.13
CA GLU A 243 28.09 -6.92 25.92
C GLU A 243 26.80 -6.51 26.63
N LEU A 244 25.65 -6.56 25.97
CA LEU A 244 24.37 -6.19 26.58
C LEU A 244 23.72 -7.35 27.34
N THR A 245 23.99 -8.59 26.95
CA THR A 245 23.38 -9.81 27.53
C THR A 245 21.88 -9.66 27.84
N PRO A 246 21.04 -9.35 26.83
CA PRO A 246 19.64 -9.06 27.05
C PRO A 246 18.87 -10.31 27.52
N GLN A 247 17.81 -10.13 28.29
CA GLN A 247 16.92 -11.22 28.65
C GLN A 247 16.12 -11.70 27.43
N CYS A 248 15.72 -10.77 26.56
CA CYS A 248 14.96 -11.05 25.36
C CYS A 248 15.43 -10.18 24.19
N ILE A 249 15.50 -10.80 23.01
CA ILE A 249 15.66 -10.13 21.73
C ILE A 249 14.39 -10.36 20.93
N ILE A 250 13.80 -9.29 20.38
CA ILE A 250 12.65 -9.37 19.48
C ILE A 250 13.07 -8.79 18.13
N ARG A 251 13.11 -9.62 17.08
CA ARG A 251 13.54 -9.22 15.75
C ARG A 251 12.32 -8.96 14.87
N PHE A 252 12.21 -7.75 14.35
CA PHE A 252 11.16 -7.33 13.41
C PHE A 252 11.73 -7.08 12.02
N GLY A 253 11.23 -7.77 11.01
CA GLY A 253 11.68 -7.56 9.63
C GLY A 253 10.77 -8.18 8.59
N ALA A 254 10.83 -7.66 7.37
CA ALA A 254 10.26 -8.32 6.20
C ALA A 254 11.20 -9.45 5.71
N THR A 255 12.50 -9.20 5.82
CA THR A 255 13.57 -10.10 5.39
C THR A 255 14.43 -10.51 6.57
N PHE A 256 14.75 -11.78 6.68
CA PHE A 256 15.65 -12.35 7.68
C PHE A 256 16.94 -12.88 7.00
N PRO A 257 18.07 -12.94 7.73
CA PRO A 257 19.30 -13.50 7.20
C PRO A 257 19.11 -14.94 6.75
N MET A 258 20.01 -15.41 5.88
CA MET A 258 20.10 -16.83 5.53
C MET A 258 21.20 -17.48 6.37
N THR A 259 20.97 -18.68 6.82
CA THR A 259 21.96 -19.52 7.50
C THR A 259 22.07 -20.89 6.84
N THR A 260 23.24 -21.50 6.90
CA THR A 260 23.48 -22.82 6.34
C THR A 260 23.46 -23.84 7.45
N ILE A 261 22.55 -24.79 7.39
CA ILE A 261 22.45 -25.91 8.32
C ILE A 261 22.92 -27.21 7.66
N GLY A 262 23.42 -28.13 8.45
CA GLY A 262 23.95 -29.43 7.98
C GLY A 262 25.45 -29.44 7.68
N LYS A 263 26.02 -30.61 7.42
CA LYS A 263 27.45 -30.85 7.11
C LYS A 263 27.61 -31.56 5.78
N GLY A 264 28.70 -31.25 5.05
CA GLY A 264 29.05 -31.92 3.81
C GLY A 264 28.01 -31.73 2.71
N LYS A 265 27.62 -32.82 2.03
CA LYS A 265 26.63 -32.81 0.94
C LYS A 265 25.19 -32.56 1.41
N LYS A 266 24.92 -32.53 2.74
CA LYS A 266 23.61 -32.24 3.33
C LYS A 266 23.50 -30.79 3.80
N LYS A 267 24.33 -29.89 3.28
CA LYS A 267 24.21 -28.46 3.55
C LYS A 267 22.94 -27.89 2.88
N THR A 268 22.06 -27.29 3.69
CA THR A 268 20.87 -26.61 3.21
C THR A 268 20.87 -25.18 3.76
N THR A 269 20.55 -24.23 2.91
CA THR A 269 20.42 -22.83 3.29
C THR A 269 18.96 -22.55 3.66
N VAL A 270 18.72 -22.02 4.86
CA VAL A 270 17.39 -21.70 5.40
C VAL A 270 17.36 -20.31 5.99
N ARG A 271 16.18 -19.74 6.18
CA ARG A 271 16.02 -18.49 6.91
C ARG A 271 16.44 -18.68 8.37
N ASP A 272 17.17 -17.70 8.91
CA ASP A 272 17.70 -17.71 10.29
C ASP A 272 16.63 -17.25 11.28
N TYR A 273 15.58 -18.07 11.46
CA TYR A 273 14.65 -17.89 12.56
C TYR A 273 15.12 -18.69 13.80
N GLU A 274 14.85 -18.13 14.98
CA GLU A 274 14.97 -18.88 16.25
C GLU A 274 13.59 -19.32 16.73
N HIS A 275 12.71 -18.37 17.02
CA HIS A 275 11.32 -18.63 17.34
C HIS A 275 10.44 -17.68 16.55
N LEU A 276 10.07 -18.08 15.32
CA LEU A 276 9.14 -17.31 14.51
C LEU A 276 7.73 -17.42 15.10
N LEU A 277 7.19 -16.31 15.60
CA LEU A 277 5.89 -16.26 16.24
C LEU A 277 4.78 -15.81 15.32
N TYR A 278 5.08 -14.96 14.34
CA TYR A 278 4.11 -14.37 13.43
C TYR A 278 4.73 -14.16 12.06
N ASP A 279 4.00 -14.57 11.01
CA ASP A 279 4.44 -14.44 9.62
C ASP A 279 3.38 -13.71 8.77
N LEU A 280 3.57 -12.40 8.63
CA LEU A 280 2.86 -11.57 7.67
C LEU A 280 3.78 -11.35 6.46
N ASN A 281 3.85 -12.34 5.60
CA ASN A 281 4.68 -12.28 4.40
C ASN A 281 4.07 -11.36 3.32
N ALA A 282 4.81 -11.16 2.21
CA ALA A 282 4.38 -10.32 1.12
C ALA A 282 3.04 -10.77 0.52
N GLN A 283 2.85 -12.08 0.33
CA GLN A 283 1.61 -12.65 -0.20
C GLN A 283 0.39 -12.26 0.64
N ARG A 284 0.45 -12.48 1.96
CA ARG A 284 -0.66 -12.11 2.87
C ARG A 284 -0.89 -10.60 2.88
N SER A 285 0.17 -9.82 2.87
CA SER A 285 0.06 -8.36 2.85
C SER A 285 -0.62 -7.85 1.57
N PHE A 286 -0.28 -8.44 0.41
CA PHE A 286 -0.94 -8.16 -0.86
C PHE A 286 -2.39 -8.66 -0.85
N SER A 287 -2.63 -9.87 -0.42
CA SER A 287 -3.97 -10.48 -0.42
C SER A 287 -4.94 -9.75 0.49
N SER A 288 -4.48 -9.31 1.66
CA SER A 288 -5.29 -8.55 2.62
C SER A 288 -5.43 -7.06 2.27
N GLY A 289 -4.89 -6.61 1.13
CA GLY A 289 -4.99 -5.21 0.72
C GLY A 289 -4.25 -4.22 1.62
N LEU A 290 -3.24 -4.67 2.37
CA LEU A 290 -2.49 -3.85 3.32
C LEU A 290 -1.45 -2.95 2.65
N ILE A 291 -1.11 -3.25 1.40
CA ILE A 291 -0.11 -2.54 0.61
C ILE A 291 -0.58 -2.33 -0.83
N LYS A 292 0.04 -1.36 -1.54
CA LYS A 292 -0.22 -1.09 -2.96
C LYS A 292 0.21 -2.28 -3.83
N GLY A 293 -0.45 -2.44 -4.98
CA GLY A 293 0.05 -3.25 -6.07
C GLY A 293 1.25 -2.60 -6.78
N VAL A 294 1.92 -3.32 -7.66
CA VAL A 294 3.06 -2.83 -8.44
C VAL A 294 2.74 -2.89 -9.93
N MET A 295 2.98 -1.80 -10.64
CA MET A 295 3.00 -1.73 -12.10
C MET A 295 4.43 -1.49 -12.55
N LYS A 296 5.08 -2.54 -13.04
CA LYS A 296 6.42 -2.44 -13.60
C LYS A 296 6.35 -2.01 -15.06
N GLU A 297 7.24 -1.12 -15.44
CA GLU A 297 7.41 -0.67 -16.82
C GLU A 297 8.90 -0.51 -17.15
N HIS A 298 9.30 -0.94 -18.34
CA HIS A 298 10.66 -0.76 -18.85
C HIS A 298 10.59 -0.54 -20.37
N PHE A 299 11.64 0.06 -20.94
CA PHE A 299 11.77 0.10 -22.37
C PHE A 299 12.45 -1.17 -22.86
N GLU A 300 11.90 -1.81 -23.86
CA GLU A 300 12.64 -2.80 -24.65
C GLU A 300 13.36 -2.06 -25.77
N PRO A 301 14.68 -2.30 -25.97
CA PRO A 301 15.37 -1.72 -27.09
C PRO A 301 14.65 -2.20 -28.38
N ILE A 302 14.12 -1.27 -29.13
CA ILE A 302 13.72 -1.55 -30.52
C ILE A 302 15.05 -1.61 -31.26
N SER A 303 15.68 -2.78 -31.26
CA SER A 303 16.98 -2.96 -31.85
C SER A 303 16.87 -2.87 -33.36
N THR A 304 17.03 -1.67 -33.88
CA THR A 304 17.49 -1.47 -35.26
C THR A 304 18.99 -1.73 -35.36
N ILE A 305 19.71 -1.78 -34.25
CA ILE A 305 21.16 -2.01 -34.16
C ILE A 305 21.37 -3.25 -33.27
N ASN A 306 21.56 -4.42 -33.88
CA ASN A 306 21.90 -5.66 -33.19
C ASN A 306 23.39 -5.67 -32.75
N GLU A 307 23.79 -4.68 -31.96
CA GLU A 307 25.14 -4.59 -31.44
C GLU A 307 25.17 -4.90 -29.95
N LYS A 308 26.05 -5.83 -29.58
CA LYS A 308 26.23 -6.27 -28.20
C LYS A 308 27.69 -6.18 -27.79
N VAL A 309 27.90 -5.93 -26.52
CA VAL A 309 29.21 -6.04 -25.89
C VAL A 309 29.18 -7.20 -24.89
N LYS A 310 30.18 -8.07 -25.01
CA LYS A 310 30.39 -9.22 -24.13
C LYS A 310 31.73 -9.10 -23.41
N ILE A 311 31.77 -9.40 -22.14
CA ILE A 311 33.00 -9.46 -21.37
C ILE A 311 33.56 -10.88 -21.48
N LEU A 312 34.65 -11.06 -22.19
CA LEU A 312 35.29 -12.35 -22.42
C LEU A 312 36.13 -12.80 -21.23
N ASP A 313 36.95 -11.87 -20.71
CA ASP A 313 37.88 -12.14 -19.62
C ASP A 313 38.11 -10.92 -18.73
N ILE A 314 38.39 -11.17 -17.46
CA ILE A 314 38.69 -10.14 -16.48
C ILE A 314 39.97 -10.55 -15.74
N ASN A 315 40.97 -9.70 -15.74
CA ASN A 315 42.21 -9.84 -14.99
C ASN A 315 42.33 -8.64 -14.05
N ASP A 316 43.14 -8.72 -13.00
CA ASP A 316 43.25 -7.73 -11.91
C ASP A 316 43.43 -6.25 -12.35
N LYS A 317 43.79 -5.99 -13.60
CA LYS A 317 43.96 -4.63 -14.13
C LYS A 317 43.34 -4.37 -15.50
N LYS A 318 42.88 -5.41 -16.20
CA LYS A 318 42.36 -5.30 -17.57
C LYS A 318 41.17 -6.21 -17.77
N ALA A 319 40.25 -5.80 -18.61
CA ALA A 319 39.11 -6.60 -19.04
C ALA A 319 39.06 -6.67 -20.57
N THR A 320 38.73 -7.85 -21.08
CA THR A 320 38.60 -8.05 -22.53
C THR A 320 37.11 -7.98 -22.89
N PHE A 321 36.78 -6.98 -23.65
CA PHE A 321 35.43 -6.75 -24.19
C PHE A 321 35.40 -7.21 -25.64
N GLN A 322 34.35 -7.90 -26.02
CA GLN A 322 34.05 -8.26 -27.39
C GLN A 322 32.81 -7.48 -27.86
N HIS A 323 33.02 -6.61 -28.84
CA HIS A 323 31.93 -5.95 -29.58
C HIS A 323 31.42 -6.89 -30.67
N ILE A 324 30.14 -7.15 -30.66
CA ILE A 324 29.45 -8.11 -31.54
C ILE A 324 28.43 -7.33 -32.34
N THR A 325 28.60 -7.28 -33.65
CA THR A 325 27.62 -6.76 -34.60
C THR A 325 27.04 -7.94 -35.41
N GLN A 326 26.04 -7.65 -36.26
CA GLN A 326 25.49 -8.67 -37.16
C GLN A 326 26.53 -9.31 -38.11
N THR A 327 27.56 -8.56 -38.43
CA THR A 327 28.53 -8.96 -39.47
C THR A 327 29.95 -9.20 -38.93
N SER A 328 30.26 -8.76 -37.70
CA SER A 328 31.62 -8.78 -37.15
C SER A 328 31.67 -9.00 -35.66
N LYS A 329 32.85 -9.52 -35.20
CA LYS A 329 33.19 -9.60 -33.77
C LYS A 329 34.58 -9.02 -33.58
N ALA A 330 34.69 -7.94 -32.83
CA ALA A 330 35.97 -7.29 -32.51
C ALA A 330 36.22 -7.37 -31.00
N SER A 331 37.44 -7.73 -30.59
CA SER A 331 37.82 -7.78 -29.17
C SER A 331 38.79 -6.67 -28.82
N HIS A 332 38.54 -5.98 -27.72
CA HIS A 332 39.33 -4.90 -27.17
C HIS A 332 39.72 -5.18 -25.73
N VAL A 333 40.94 -4.92 -25.37
CA VAL A 333 41.44 -5.05 -23.99
C VAL A 333 41.49 -3.64 -23.40
N LEU A 334 40.67 -3.40 -22.35
CA LEU A 334 40.53 -2.11 -21.72
C LEU A 334 40.98 -2.15 -20.25
N SER A 335 41.47 -1.03 -19.75
CA SER A 335 41.93 -0.82 -18.38
C SER A 335 41.06 0.21 -17.64
N VAL A 336 41.26 0.34 -16.33
CA VAL A 336 40.65 1.42 -15.56
C VAL A 336 41.02 2.78 -16.14
N GLY A 337 40.03 3.64 -16.37
CA GLY A 337 40.13 4.93 -17.00
C GLY A 337 39.85 4.95 -18.51
N ASP A 338 39.83 3.76 -19.17
CA ASP A 338 39.54 3.70 -20.61
C ASP A 338 38.07 3.94 -20.91
N SER A 339 37.78 4.61 -22.02
CA SER A 339 36.44 4.85 -22.51
C SER A 339 35.92 3.66 -23.33
N LEU A 340 34.67 3.31 -23.12
CA LEU A 340 33.99 2.29 -23.92
C LEU A 340 33.62 2.78 -25.33
N SER A 341 33.81 4.06 -25.65
CA SER A 341 33.58 4.60 -27.00
C SER A 341 34.42 3.93 -28.08
N ILE A 342 35.51 3.27 -27.69
CA ILE A 342 36.33 2.45 -28.60
C ILE A 342 35.61 1.21 -29.10
N LEU A 343 34.59 0.73 -28.33
CA LEU A 343 33.77 -0.41 -28.71
C LEU A 343 32.64 0.02 -29.65
N SER A 344 31.95 1.10 -29.30
CA SER A 344 30.90 1.71 -30.12
C SER A 344 30.77 3.19 -29.77
N PRO A 345 30.53 4.07 -30.79
CA PRO A 345 30.23 5.48 -30.54
C PRO A 345 29.07 5.74 -29.59
N GLU A 346 28.10 4.81 -29.56
CA GLU A 346 26.93 4.87 -28.67
C GLU A 346 27.28 4.74 -27.17
N LEU A 347 28.46 4.18 -26.86
CA LEU A 347 28.98 4.07 -25.50
C LEU A 347 29.83 5.25 -25.08
N THR A 348 29.81 6.36 -25.86
CA THR A 348 30.52 7.59 -25.52
C THR A 348 30.07 8.13 -24.17
N GLY A 349 31.04 8.46 -23.30
CA GLY A 349 30.78 8.93 -21.94
C GLY A 349 30.85 7.82 -20.88
N LEU A 350 30.88 6.55 -21.28
CA LEU A 350 31.13 5.45 -20.35
C LEU A 350 32.62 5.15 -20.25
N THR A 351 33.15 5.11 -19.04
CA THR A 351 34.52 4.74 -18.72
C THR A 351 34.57 3.62 -17.70
N ILE A 352 35.67 2.91 -17.64
CA ILE A 352 35.90 1.88 -16.63
C ILE A 352 36.46 2.57 -15.37
N THR A 353 35.71 2.51 -14.26
CA THR A 353 36.12 3.11 -12.99
C THR A 353 36.81 2.12 -12.06
N GLY A 354 36.58 0.82 -12.25
CA GLY A 354 37.22 -0.22 -11.45
C GLY A 354 37.23 -1.58 -12.13
N ILE A 355 38.33 -2.33 -11.91
CA ILE A 355 38.40 -3.74 -12.30
C ILE A 355 38.91 -4.51 -11.09
N THR A 356 38.14 -5.54 -10.71
CA THR A 356 38.56 -6.53 -9.70
C THR A 356 38.73 -7.89 -10.37
N LYS A 357 39.04 -8.92 -9.60
CA LYS A 357 39.30 -10.28 -10.11
C LYS A 357 38.19 -10.86 -10.98
N ASP A 358 36.95 -10.52 -10.69
CA ASP A 358 35.77 -11.10 -11.36
C ASP A 358 34.75 -10.04 -11.83
N LEU A 359 35.04 -8.72 -11.67
CA LEU A 359 34.07 -7.64 -11.83
C LEU A 359 34.71 -6.43 -12.51
N VAL A 360 34.01 -5.86 -13.48
CA VAL A 360 34.28 -4.56 -14.08
C VAL A 360 33.21 -3.58 -13.63
N ILE A 361 33.64 -2.40 -13.13
CA ILE A 361 32.77 -1.33 -12.70
C ILE A 361 32.90 -0.19 -13.73
N LEU A 362 31.74 0.24 -14.28
CA LEU A 362 31.67 1.34 -15.23
C LEU A 362 31.32 2.66 -14.54
N SER A 363 31.60 3.80 -15.20
CA SER A 363 31.34 5.14 -14.64
C SER A 363 29.87 5.42 -14.28
N ASN A 364 28.94 4.71 -14.89
CA ASN A 364 27.51 4.75 -14.54
C ASN A 364 27.12 3.84 -13.36
N GLY A 365 28.10 3.27 -12.66
CA GLY A 365 27.89 2.40 -11.51
C GLY A 365 27.54 0.95 -11.85
N MET A 366 27.53 0.57 -13.13
CA MET A 366 27.28 -0.80 -13.53
C MET A 366 28.42 -1.72 -13.15
N GLU A 367 28.04 -2.87 -12.62
CA GLU A 367 28.91 -3.98 -12.32
C GLU A 367 28.66 -5.10 -13.33
N LYS A 368 29.71 -5.54 -14.02
CA LYS A 368 29.65 -6.59 -15.02
C LYS A 368 30.68 -7.69 -14.72
N HIS A 369 30.20 -8.91 -14.78
CA HIS A 369 31.00 -10.09 -14.56
C HIS A 369 31.54 -10.69 -15.87
N LYS A 370 32.47 -11.58 -15.76
CA LYS A 370 32.96 -12.38 -16.89
C LYS A 370 31.82 -13.14 -17.54
N LYS A 371 31.71 -13.06 -18.86
CA LYS A 371 30.65 -13.61 -19.74
C LYS A 371 29.36 -12.80 -19.79
N ASP A 372 29.19 -11.71 -19.04
CA ASP A 372 28.04 -10.84 -19.17
C ASP A 372 27.99 -10.21 -20.56
N GLU A 373 26.78 -10.08 -21.08
CA GLU A 373 26.47 -9.40 -22.33
C GLU A 373 25.57 -8.21 -22.06
N PHE A 374 25.74 -7.12 -22.80
CA PHE A 374 24.85 -5.96 -22.76
C PHE A 374 24.74 -5.33 -24.15
N ASP A 375 23.57 -4.76 -24.43
CA ASP A 375 23.30 -4.06 -25.69
C ASP A 375 23.87 -2.64 -25.63
N VAL A 376 24.36 -2.16 -26.77
CA VAL A 376 25.07 -0.87 -26.88
C VAL A 376 24.10 0.30 -26.65
N ASP A 377 22.84 0.15 -27.08
CA ASP A 377 21.81 1.21 -27.04
C ASP A 377 21.26 1.54 -25.64
N ILE A 378 21.53 0.68 -24.65
CA ILE A 378 20.87 0.75 -23.32
C ILE A 378 21.37 1.90 -22.45
N TYR A 379 22.53 2.48 -22.79
CA TYR A 379 23.28 3.36 -21.87
C TYR A 379 23.46 4.79 -22.39
N THR A 380 22.77 5.13 -23.47
CA THR A 380 22.84 6.47 -24.03
C THR A 380 22.03 7.47 -23.18
N SER A 381 22.43 8.73 -23.18
CA SER A 381 21.67 9.83 -22.56
C SER A 381 20.21 9.89 -23.06
N SER A 382 19.94 9.45 -24.28
CA SER A 382 18.60 9.31 -24.85
C SER A 382 17.74 8.28 -24.15
N TYR A 383 18.32 7.20 -23.62
CA TYR A 383 17.58 6.18 -22.86
C TYR A 383 17.14 6.69 -21.47
N GLN A 384 18.06 7.34 -20.74
CA GLN A 384 17.73 7.96 -19.46
C GLN A 384 16.69 9.08 -19.62
N GLU A 385 16.78 9.87 -20.69
CA GLU A 385 15.75 10.85 -21.03
C GLU A 385 14.38 10.19 -21.24
N SER A 386 14.33 9.06 -21.97
CA SER A 386 13.10 8.32 -22.22
C SER A 386 12.50 7.77 -20.91
N MET A 387 13.34 7.25 -20.01
CA MET A 387 12.90 6.78 -18.69
C MET A 387 12.36 7.92 -17.83
N LEU A 388 13.04 9.09 -17.81
CA LEU A 388 12.57 10.28 -17.10
C LEU A 388 11.24 10.76 -17.65
N ARG A 389 11.09 10.85 -18.97
CA ARG A 389 9.87 11.27 -19.65
C ARG A 389 8.72 10.34 -19.27
N LEU A 390 8.94 9.03 -19.33
CA LEU A 390 7.96 8.03 -18.94
C LEU A 390 7.56 8.17 -17.46
N ALA A 391 8.54 8.34 -16.57
CA ALA A 391 8.29 8.48 -15.14
C ALA A 391 7.46 9.74 -14.83
N ILE A 392 7.78 10.87 -15.45
CA ILE A 392 7.02 12.12 -15.32
C ILE A 392 5.60 11.92 -15.85
N GLN A 393 5.43 11.30 -17.01
CA GLN A 393 4.12 11.04 -17.59
C GLN A 393 3.26 10.17 -16.64
N ARG A 394 3.79 9.04 -16.14
CA ARG A 394 3.08 8.14 -15.22
C ARG A 394 2.76 8.81 -13.88
N HIS A 395 3.65 9.68 -13.42
CA HIS A 395 3.39 10.47 -12.24
C HIS A 395 2.17 11.37 -12.43
N PHE A 396 2.09 12.14 -13.53
CA PHE A 396 0.96 13.05 -13.75
C PHE A 396 -0.35 12.33 -14.04
N GLU A 397 -0.33 11.16 -14.69
CA GLU A 397 -1.51 10.31 -14.82
C GLU A 397 -2.07 9.95 -13.43
N THR A 398 -1.21 9.48 -12.54
CA THR A 398 -1.58 9.11 -11.17
C THR A 398 -1.93 10.33 -10.31
N GLU A 399 -1.20 11.43 -10.45
CA GLU A 399 -1.45 12.68 -9.70
C GLU A 399 -2.82 13.25 -10.05
N ARG A 400 -3.20 13.24 -11.31
CA ARG A 400 -4.51 13.70 -11.75
C ARG A 400 -5.63 12.88 -11.11
N ASP A 401 -5.54 11.55 -11.17
CA ASP A 401 -6.52 10.67 -10.55
C ASP A 401 -6.62 10.90 -9.04
N ASN A 402 -5.47 11.03 -8.38
CA ASN A 402 -5.39 11.26 -6.94
C ASN A 402 -5.85 12.66 -6.52
N PHE A 403 -5.71 13.67 -7.38
CA PHE A 403 -6.15 15.02 -7.10
C PHE A 403 -7.67 15.17 -7.26
N HIS A 404 -8.26 14.48 -8.24
CA HIS A 404 -9.70 14.54 -8.54
C HIS A 404 -10.55 13.57 -7.71
N ARG A 405 -9.97 12.93 -6.70
CA ARG A 405 -10.72 12.04 -5.81
C ARG A 405 -11.82 12.78 -5.06
N GLU A 406 -13.01 12.20 -5.02
CA GLU A 406 -14.16 12.75 -4.32
C GLU A 406 -14.05 12.63 -2.79
N LYS A 407 -13.40 11.57 -2.29
CA LYS A 407 -13.29 11.23 -0.86
C LYS A 407 -12.03 11.82 -0.18
N GLY A 408 -11.43 12.84 -0.75
CA GLY A 408 -10.19 13.46 -0.26
C GLY A 408 -9.04 13.27 -1.22
N ARG A 409 -8.32 14.37 -1.47
CA ARG A 409 -7.19 14.38 -2.41
C ARG A 409 -5.99 13.68 -1.81
N ILE A 410 -5.20 13.03 -2.65
CA ILE A 410 -3.94 12.41 -2.26
C ILE A 410 -2.81 13.14 -2.98
N LYS A 411 -1.89 13.73 -2.24
CA LYS A 411 -0.69 14.33 -2.82
C LYS A 411 0.25 13.23 -3.28
N THR A 412 0.50 13.16 -4.57
CA THR A 412 1.30 12.13 -5.21
C THR A 412 2.78 12.51 -5.21
N LEU A 413 3.65 11.59 -4.80
CA LEU A 413 5.10 11.76 -4.79
C LEU A 413 5.77 10.77 -5.75
N ALA A 414 6.91 11.18 -6.31
CA ALA A 414 7.77 10.35 -7.12
C ALA A 414 9.19 10.32 -6.54
N LEU A 415 9.83 9.14 -6.58
CA LEU A 415 11.19 8.91 -6.11
C LEU A 415 12.06 8.45 -7.28
N PHE A 416 13.17 9.15 -7.50
CA PHE A 416 14.14 8.87 -8.55
C PHE A 416 15.46 8.40 -7.92
N PHE A 417 15.88 7.19 -8.26
CA PHE A 417 17.19 6.68 -7.90
C PHE A 417 18.21 6.95 -9.02
N ILE A 418 19.24 7.69 -8.70
CA ILE A 418 20.30 8.09 -9.64
C ILE A 418 21.65 7.49 -9.23
N ASP A 419 22.58 7.40 -10.15
CA ASP A 419 23.91 6.82 -9.95
C ASP A 419 24.96 7.88 -9.66
N ASP A 420 24.81 9.09 -10.18
CA ASP A 420 25.75 10.17 -10.03
C ASP A 420 25.12 11.41 -9.38
N ILE A 421 25.73 11.86 -8.27
CA ILE A 421 25.25 13.04 -7.52
C ILE A 421 25.54 14.33 -8.31
N LEU A 422 26.68 14.40 -8.99
CA LEU A 422 27.08 15.60 -9.76
C LEU A 422 26.11 15.84 -10.91
N SER A 423 25.56 14.80 -11.51
CA SER A 423 24.53 14.95 -12.55
C SER A 423 23.29 15.73 -12.08
N PHE A 424 23.00 15.74 -10.77
CA PHE A 424 21.89 16.47 -10.16
C PHE A 424 22.32 17.75 -9.44
N ARG A 425 23.41 17.71 -8.64
CA ARG A 425 23.91 18.90 -7.88
C ARG A 425 24.73 19.83 -8.74
N GLY A 426 25.46 19.31 -9.74
CA GLY A 426 26.50 20.01 -10.48
C GLY A 426 27.86 19.95 -9.78
N ASP A 427 28.87 20.60 -10.37
CA ASP A 427 30.16 20.84 -9.75
C ASP A 427 30.09 21.97 -8.71
N ASP A 428 31.22 22.34 -8.10
CA ASP A 428 31.29 23.39 -7.07
C ASP A 428 30.83 24.78 -7.58
N GLU A 429 30.77 24.98 -8.90
CA GLU A 429 30.22 26.17 -9.55
C GLU A 429 28.75 25.95 -10.01
N GLY A 430 28.17 24.78 -9.79
CA GLY A 430 26.83 24.43 -10.19
C GLY A 430 26.64 24.05 -11.66
N ASN A 431 27.75 23.96 -12.42
CA ASN A 431 27.79 23.53 -13.82
C ASN A 431 27.66 21.99 -13.89
N ASN A 432 27.33 21.47 -15.08
CA ASN A 432 27.22 20.03 -15.35
C ASN A 432 26.11 19.28 -14.64
N ALA A 433 25.12 19.97 -14.08
CA ALA A 433 23.90 19.33 -13.49
C ALA A 433 22.91 18.85 -14.56
N TRP A 434 23.41 18.14 -15.57
CA TRP A 434 22.68 17.83 -16.79
C TRP A 434 21.36 17.06 -16.55
N LEU A 435 21.33 16.17 -15.56
CA LEU A 435 20.13 15.40 -15.23
C LEU A 435 19.04 16.29 -14.62
N ARG A 436 19.42 17.21 -13.74
CA ARG A 436 18.53 18.22 -13.17
C ARG A 436 17.93 19.10 -14.26
N ASP A 437 18.78 19.61 -15.14
CA ASP A 437 18.36 20.55 -16.19
C ASP A 437 17.49 19.85 -17.24
N LEU A 438 17.81 18.59 -17.56
CA LEU A 438 16.96 17.72 -18.37
C LEU A 438 15.59 17.49 -17.72
N PHE A 439 15.58 17.15 -16.43
CA PHE A 439 14.35 16.94 -15.68
C PHE A 439 13.48 18.19 -15.67
N ASP A 440 14.03 19.35 -15.39
CA ASP A 440 13.30 20.63 -15.35
C ASP A 440 12.66 20.93 -16.72
N ARG A 441 13.40 20.71 -17.81
CA ARG A 441 12.88 20.88 -19.19
C ARG A 441 11.72 19.92 -19.50
N LEU A 442 11.86 18.65 -19.11
CA LEU A 442 10.82 17.64 -19.31
C LEU A 442 9.59 17.92 -18.44
N LEU A 443 9.80 18.34 -17.20
CA LEU A 443 8.74 18.72 -16.28
C LEU A 443 7.96 19.93 -16.80
N GLU A 444 8.65 20.96 -17.28
CA GLU A 444 8.01 22.15 -17.87
C GLU A 444 7.12 21.78 -19.05
N ALA A 445 7.63 20.96 -19.97
CA ALA A 445 6.87 20.49 -21.14
C ALA A 445 5.62 19.70 -20.73
N GLN A 446 5.74 18.79 -19.74
CA GLN A 446 4.62 18.01 -19.27
C GLN A 446 3.58 18.87 -18.54
N LEU A 447 4.01 19.81 -17.68
CA LEU A 447 3.11 20.75 -16.99
C LEU A 447 2.30 21.57 -17.98
N LYS A 448 2.91 22.07 -19.06
CA LYS A 448 2.19 22.78 -20.13
C LYS A 448 1.16 21.87 -20.81
N THR A 449 1.52 20.63 -21.07
CA THR A 449 0.61 19.63 -21.66
C THR A 449 -0.56 19.31 -20.74
N GLU A 450 -0.31 19.16 -19.44
CA GLU A 450 -1.36 18.87 -18.47
C GLU A 450 -2.30 20.05 -18.28
N LEU A 451 -1.78 21.29 -18.26
CA LEU A 451 -2.59 22.50 -18.19
C LEU A 451 -3.53 22.69 -19.39
N GLN A 452 -3.13 22.24 -20.58
CA GLN A 452 -4.00 22.28 -21.78
C GLN A 452 -5.18 21.29 -21.69
N LYS A 453 -5.01 20.20 -20.96
CA LYS A 453 -6.03 19.15 -20.79
C LYS A 453 -6.93 19.37 -19.59
N GLU A 454 -6.54 20.28 -18.68
CA GLU A 454 -7.16 20.39 -17.36
C GLU A 454 -8.26 21.45 -17.34
N ASN A 455 -9.45 21.02 -16.90
CA ASN A 455 -10.63 21.90 -16.78
C ASN A 455 -10.97 22.28 -15.30
N SER A 456 -10.35 21.58 -14.32
CA SER A 456 -10.59 21.86 -12.90
C SER A 456 -9.78 23.07 -12.43
N PRO A 457 -10.41 24.14 -11.93
CA PRO A 457 -9.68 25.33 -11.47
C PRO A 457 -8.68 25.05 -10.36
N GLY A 458 -8.98 24.11 -9.46
CA GLY A 458 -8.13 23.74 -8.34
C GLY A 458 -6.83 23.08 -8.78
N TYR A 459 -6.91 22.08 -9.65
CA TYR A 459 -5.73 21.40 -10.16
C TYR A 459 -4.94 22.30 -11.11
N ALA A 460 -5.60 23.04 -11.99
CA ALA A 460 -4.95 24.02 -12.85
C ALA A 460 -4.14 25.06 -12.06
N THR A 461 -4.65 25.52 -10.91
CA THR A 461 -3.93 26.44 -10.02
C THR A 461 -2.67 25.78 -9.44
N TYR A 462 -2.75 24.52 -9.01
CA TYR A 462 -1.61 23.76 -8.51
C TYR A 462 -0.55 23.52 -9.58
N LEU A 463 -0.97 23.19 -10.83
CA LEU A 463 -0.08 23.04 -11.96
C LEU A 463 0.61 24.36 -12.36
N ARG A 464 -0.13 25.50 -12.36
CA ARG A 464 0.45 26.83 -12.59
C ARG A 464 1.47 27.22 -11.53
N ALA A 465 1.19 26.96 -10.25
CA ALA A 465 2.16 27.18 -9.18
C ALA A 465 3.43 26.35 -9.39
N SER A 466 3.29 25.12 -9.88
CA SER A 466 4.43 24.24 -10.23
C SER A 466 5.23 24.78 -11.41
N LEU A 467 4.56 25.31 -12.43
CA LEU A 467 5.20 25.87 -13.62
C LEU A 467 5.96 27.18 -13.32
N ASN A 468 5.44 27.98 -12.38
CA ASN A 468 6.08 29.23 -11.96
C ASN A 468 7.39 29.02 -11.18
N ASP A 469 7.52 27.86 -10.50
CA ASP A 469 8.73 27.50 -9.74
C ASP A 469 9.00 26.00 -9.86
N LEU A 470 9.73 25.61 -10.91
CA LEU A 470 10.12 24.23 -11.17
C LEU A 470 11.07 23.70 -10.09
N ALA A 471 11.93 24.56 -9.56
CA ALA A 471 12.88 24.17 -8.52
C ALA A 471 12.19 23.78 -7.21
N ALA A 472 11.07 24.42 -6.88
CA ALA A 472 10.27 24.04 -5.72
C ALA A 472 9.64 22.66 -5.87
N CYS A 473 9.43 22.16 -7.10
CA CYS A 473 8.81 20.85 -7.35
C CYS A 473 9.70 19.67 -6.99
N ARG A 474 11.02 19.84 -7.00
CA ARG A 474 12.02 18.79 -6.80
C ARG A 474 12.87 19.01 -5.56
N ALA A 475 13.44 17.93 -5.02
CA ALA A 475 14.46 17.96 -3.98
C ALA A 475 15.38 16.75 -4.09
N GLY A 476 16.63 16.91 -3.64
CA GLY A 476 17.61 15.83 -3.58
C GLY A 476 18.03 15.54 -2.14
N TYR A 477 18.27 14.26 -1.83
CA TYR A 477 18.91 13.86 -0.58
C TYR A 477 20.03 12.84 -0.85
N PHE A 478 21.24 13.26 -0.55
CA PHE A 478 22.45 12.48 -0.78
C PHE A 478 23.32 12.44 0.49
N ALA A 479 24.16 11.41 0.64
CA ALA A 479 24.97 11.24 1.86
C ALA A 479 25.94 12.44 2.12
N GLN A 480 26.37 13.11 1.07
CA GLN A 480 27.25 14.27 1.16
C GLN A 480 26.54 15.51 1.71
N ASP A 481 25.24 15.63 1.52
CA ASP A 481 24.43 16.78 1.94
C ASP A 481 24.39 16.97 3.46
N ASN A 482 24.66 15.91 4.24
CA ASN A 482 24.68 15.97 5.72
C ASN A 482 25.79 16.88 6.29
N SER A 483 26.81 17.18 5.50
CA SER A 483 27.96 18.04 5.87
C SER A 483 28.03 19.31 5.01
N ASP A 484 27.07 19.52 4.11
CA ASP A 484 27.04 20.66 3.20
C ASP A 484 26.71 21.95 3.95
N PRO A 485 27.47 23.04 3.78
CA PRO A 485 27.19 24.34 4.40
C PRO A 485 26.02 25.09 3.73
N ASP A 486 25.58 24.68 2.54
CA ASP A 486 24.51 25.37 1.79
C ASP A 486 23.13 25.23 2.51
N ASP A 487 22.53 26.37 2.81
CA ASP A 487 21.23 26.41 3.49
C ASP A 487 20.06 25.91 2.62
N ALA A 488 20.17 25.99 1.28
CA ALA A 488 19.17 25.45 0.38
C ALA A 488 19.19 23.91 0.38
N VAL A 489 20.40 23.33 0.37
CA VAL A 489 20.58 21.87 0.47
C VAL A 489 20.08 21.35 1.82
N LYS A 490 20.41 22.05 2.92
CA LYS A 490 19.90 21.70 4.26
C LYS A 490 18.36 21.72 4.30
N LYS A 491 17.75 22.71 3.69
CA LYS A 491 16.28 22.81 3.62
C LYS A 491 15.67 21.65 2.84
N GLU A 492 16.26 21.23 1.71
CA GLU A 492 15.81 20.07 0.96
C GLU A 492 15.89 18.78 1.80
N VAL A 493 17.00 18.61 2.53
CA VAL A 493 17.21 17.47 3.44
C VAL A 493 16.17 17.47 4.56
N ASP A 494 15.93 18.61 5.19
CA ASP A 494 14.96 18.75 6.26
C ASP A 494 13.52 18.49 5.77
N ASP A 495 13.17 18.98 4.58
CA ASP A 495 11.86 18.72 3.97
C ASP A 495 11.65 17.24 3.68
N ILE A 496 12.67 16.51 3.26
CA ILE A 496 12.58 15.07 2.97
C ILE A 496 12.54 14.23 4.24
N LEU A 497 13.44 14.51 5.21
CA LEU A 497 13.62 13.65 6.39
C LEU A 497 12.71 13.98 7.55
N HIS A 498 12.53 15.28 7.84
CA HIS A 498 11.90 15.76 9.07
C HIS A 498 10.50 16.34 8.86
N ASN A 499 10.22 16.93 7.69
CA ASN A 499 8.93 17.56 7.40
C ASN A 499 7.96 16.63 6.63
N LYS A 500 7.88 15.37 7.01
CA LYS A 500 7.07 14.34 6.33
C LYS A 500 5.60 14.77 6.13
N THR A 501 4.99 15.35 7.14
CA THR A 501 3.59 15.81 7.08
C THR A 501 3.41 17.00 6.15
N GLU A 502 4.38 17.90 6.07
CA GLU A 502 4.36 19.02 5.15
C GLU A 502 4.54 18.53 3.70
N LEU A 503 5.40 17.56 3.48
CA LEU A 503 5.59 16.93 2.16
C LEU A 503 4.30 16.28 1.63
N LEU A 504 3.43 15.81 2.52
CA LEU A 504 2.13 15.22 2.19
C LEU A 504 1.00 16.27 2.01
N SER A 505 1.24 17.52 2.35
CA SER A 505 0.25 18.59 2.27
C SER A 505 0.32 19.34 0.93
N PHE A 506 -0.83 19.68 0.35
CA PHE A 506 -0.92 20.54 -0.83
C PHE A 506 -0.60 22.03 -0.56
N VAL A 507 -0.61 22.41 0.69
CA VAL A 507 -0.28 23.77 1.13
C VAL A 507 0.74 23.74 2.25
N ASN A 508 1.67 24.69 2.23
CA ASN A 508 2.65 24.86 3.29
C ASN A 508 2.04 25.55 4.53
N LYS A 509 2.80 25.70 5.62
CA LYS A 509 2.36 26.36 6.84
C LYS A 509 1.92 27.83 6.65
N LYS A 510 2.30 28.47 5.54
CA LYS A 510 1.92 29.83 5.18
C LYS A 510 0.67 29.89 4.28
N GLY A 511 0.03 28.76 4.00
CA GLY A 511 -1.14 28.68 3.12
C GLY A 511 -0.82 28.76 1.62
N GLN A 512 0.45 28.75 1.22
CA GLN A 512 0.87 28.75 -0.18
C GLN A 512 0.91 27.33 -0.74
N PRO A 513 0.73 27.13 -2.06
CA PRO A 513 0.84 25.83 -2.69
C PRO A 513 2.20 25.19 -2.41
N ASN A 514 2.19 23.95 -1.94
CA ASN A 514 3.37 23.13 -1.75
C ASN A 514 3.50 22.20 -2.95
N THR A 515 4.34 22.59 -3.90
CA THR A 515 4.52 21.88 -5.17
C THR A 515 5.58 20.79 -5.13
N ARG A 516 6.33 20.63 -4.02
CA ARG A 516 7.37 19.61 -3.87
C ARG A 516 6.80 18.21 -3.93
N ARG A 517 7.26 17.41 -4.90
CA ARG A 517 6.80 16.05 -5.11
C ARG A 517 7.74 15.11 -5.84
N PHE A 518 8.83 15.63 -6.43
CA PHE A 518 9.85 14.84 -7.12
C PHE A 518 11.11 14.75 -6.27
N LEU A 519 11.46 13.56 -5.83
CA LEU A 519 12.55 13.34 -4.89
C LEU A 519 13.67 12.54 -5.57
N PHE A 520 14.91 13.00 -5.44
CA PHE A 520 16.09 12.36 -6.01
C PHE A 520 16.98 11.82 -4.90
N SER A 521 17.51 10.61 -5.10
CA SER A 521 18.43 9.99 -4.14
C SER A 521 19.38 9.02 -4.84
N LYS A 522 20.59 8.87 -4.30
CA LYS A 522 21.52 7.84 -4.77
C LYS A 522 21.38 6.57 -3.93
N TRP A 523 21.69 6.65 -2.64
CA TRP A 523 21.68 5.52 -1.71
C TRP A 523 20.97 5.83 -0.38
N THR A 524 20.86 7.11 -0.03
CA THR A 524 20.45 7.57 1.29
C THR A 524 19.00 7.27 1.64
N LEU A 525 18.11 7.28 0.67
CA LEU A 525 16.70 6.91 0.88
C LEU A 525 16.45 5.40 0.74
N LYS A 526 17.51 4.58 0.63
CA LYS A 526 17.37 3.13 0.50
C LYS A 526 16.86 2.45 1.78
N GLU A 527 17.17 3.01 2.94
CA GLU A 527 16.73 2.49 4.23
C GLU A 527 16.18 3.62 5.11
N GLY A 528 15.12 3.34 5.88
CA GLY A 528 14.61 4.23 6.94
C GLY A 528 13.67 5.35 6.52
N TRP A 529 13.59 5.75 5.24
CA TRP A 529 12.63 6.75 4.79
C TRP A 529 11.32 6.08 4.36
N ASP A 530 10.18 6.60 4.85
CA ASP A 530 8.90 5.93 4.77
C ASP A 530 7.74 6.89 4.50
N ASN A 531 7.58 7.33 3.26
CA ASN A 531 6.44 8.18 2.89
C ASN A 531 5.34 7.35 2.21
N PRO A 532 4.08 7.39 2.70
CA PRO A 532 2.99 6.56 2.17
C PRO A 532 2.53 6.98 0.77
N ASN A 533 2.76 8.23 0.38
CA ASN A 533 2.23 8.78 -0.87
C ASN A 533 3.21 8.70 -2.05
N VAL A 534 4.21 7.83 -1.97
CA VAL A 534 5.04 7.50 -3.13
C VAL A 534 4.24 6.60 -4.08
N PHE A 535 4.05 7.05 -5.31
CA PHE A 535 3.31 6.32 -6.35
C PHE A 535 4.14 6.06 -7.60
N THR A 536 5.29 6.69 -7.71
CA THR A 536 6.23 6.43 -8.81
C THR A 536 7.62 6.26 -8.25
N ILE A 537 8.27 5.18 -8.60
CA ILE A 537 9.70 4.96 -8.38
C ILE A 537 10.33 4.75 -9.73
N ALA A 538 11.27 5.62 -10.12
CA ALA A 538 12.05 5.49 -11.32
C ALA A 538 13.52 5.22 -10.98
N LYS A 539 14.05 4.14 -11.53
CA LYS A 539 15.40 3.70 -11.29
C LYS A 539 16.25 3.95 -12.52
N LEU A 540 16.91 5.12 -12.51
CA LEU A 540 17.76 5.59 -13.60
C LEU A 540 19.16 4.98 -13.56
N ARG A 541 19.33 3.91 -12.80
CA ARG A 541 20.58 3.18 -12.60
C ARG A 541 20.33 1.69 -12.49
N SER A 542 21.31 0.86 -12.78
CA SER A 542 21.28 -0.56 -12.46
C SER A 542 21.66 -0.80 -10.99
N SER A 543 20.99 -1.70 -10.27
CA SER A 543 21.34 -2.06 -8.90
C SER A 543 21.96 -3.45 -8.82
N GLY A 544 22.91 -3.62 -7.87
CA GLY A 544 23.73 -4.82 -7.77
C GLY A 544 23.08 -6.03 -7.09
N SER A 545 22.20 -5.89 -6.09
CA SER A 545 21.70 -7.03 -5.32
C SER A 545 20.18 -7.15 -5.32
N GLU A 546 19.64 -8.38 -5.33
CA GLU A 546 18.19 -8.66 -5.32
C GLU A 546 17.49 -8.18 -4.05
N ASN A 547 18.10 -8.38 -2.88
CA ASN A 547 17.53 -7.87 -1.60
C ASN A 547 17.37 -6.36 -1.58
N SER A 548 18.25 -5.65 -2.28
CA SER A 548 18.16 -4.20 -2.44
C SER A 548 16.94 -3.76 -3.23
N LYS A 549 16.54 -4.54 -4.23
CA LYS A 549 15.42 -4.22 -5.14
C LYS A 549 14.07 -4.29 -4.44
N LEU A 550 13.85 -5.33 -3.64
CA LEU A 550 12.64 -5.50 -2.84
C LEU A 550 12.47 -4.37 -1.82
N GLN A 551 13.56 -3.94 -1.19
CA GLN A 551 13.53 -2.83 -0.25
C GLN A 551 13.21 -1.48 -0.92
N GLU A 552 13.73 -1.27 -2.14
CA GLU A 552 13.43 -0.07 -2.93
C GLU A 552 11.95 -0.01 -3.31
N VAL A 553 11.39 -1.11 -3.81
CA VAL A 553 9.95 -1.22 -4.13
C VAL A 553 9.09 -1.08 -2.88
N GLY A 554 9.50 -1.72 -1.77
CA GLY A 554 8.78 -1.69 -0.50
C GLY A 554 8.46 -0.28 0.02
N ARG A 555 9.25 0.73 -0.37
CA ARG A 555 8.99 2.14 -0.01
C ARG A 555 7.75 2.73 -0.64
N GLY A 556 7.43 2.29 -1.86
CA GLY A 556 6.23 2.73 -2.57
C GLY A 556 5.00 1.90 -2.25
N LEU A 557 5.12 0.79 -1.52
CA LEU A 557 4.02 -0.14 -1.31
C LEU A 557 3.01 0.30 -0.24
N ARG A 558 3.36 1.24 0.62
CA ARG A 558 2.43 1.69 1.68
C ARG A 558 1.15 2.25 1.11
N LEU A 559 0.01 1.92 1.72
CA LEU A 559 -1.25 2.55 1.38
C LEU A 559 -1.17 4.06 1.62
N PRO A 560 -1.72 4.87 0.71
CA PRO A 560 -1.61 6.30 0.80
C PRO A 560 -2.48 6.89 1.91
N VAL A 561 -2.15 8.13 2.26
CA VAL A 561 -2.98 8.98 3.11
C VAL A 561 -3.55 10.15 2.30
N ASP A 562 -4.77 10.53 2.62
CA ASP A 562 -5.43 11.67 2.03
C ASP A 562 -4.93 13.01 2.62
N GLU A 563 -5.44 14.11 2.11
CA GLU A 563 -5.11 15.47 2.58
C GLU A 563 -5.53 15.73 4.05
N TYR A 564 -6.31 14.85 4.65
CA TYR A 564 -6.76 14.92 6.04
C TYR A 564 -5.94 14.00 6.98
N GLY A 565 -4.99 13.25 6.43
CA GLY A 565 -4.14 12.31 7.18
C GLY A 565 -4.78 10.94 7.43
N ASN A 566 -5.91 10.63 6.81
CA ASN A 566 -6.53 9.32 6.92
C ASN A 566 -5.91 8.34 5.91
N ARG A 567 -5.66 7.11 6.34
CA ARG A 567 -5.21 6.04 5.46
C ARG A 567 -6.36 5.63 4.54
N VAL A 568 -6.08 5.53 3.24
CA VAL A 568 -7.07 5.12 2.23
C VAL A 568 -6.91 3.64 1.94
N LYS A 569 -7.96 2.83 2.20
CA LYS A 569 -7.93 1.36 2.09
C LYS A 569 -8.97 0.80 1.11
N ASP A 570 -10.06 1.53 0.89
CA ASP A 570 -11.23 1.03 0.15
C ASP A 570 -11.04 1.03 -1.37
N GLU A 571 -9.82 1.32 -1.83
CA GLU A 571 -9.47 1.43 -3.23
C GLU A 571 -8.14 0.72 -3.50
N SER A 572 -8.01 0.17 -4.70
CA SER A 572 -6.76 -0.44 -5.14
C SER A 572 -5.81 0.60 -5.70
N PHE A 573 -4.66 0.77 -5.07
CA PHE A 573 -3.59 1.63 -5.54
C PHE A 573 -2.44 0.82 -6.11
N TYR A 574 -1.73 1.42 -7.05
CA TYR A 574 -0.55 0.82 -7.67
C TYR A 574 0.64 1.76 -7.63
N LEU A 575 1.80 1.19 -7.38
CA LEU A 575 3.09 1.84 -7.53
C LEU A 575 3.57 1.69 -8.97
N ASN A 576 3.84 2.78 -9.66
CA ASN A 576 4.54 2.76 -10.95
C ASN A 576 6.04 2.53 -10.67
N TYR A 577 6.54 1.37 -11.09
CA TYR A 577 7.93 1.01 -10.92
C TYR A 577 8.61 0.94 -12.29
N ILE A 578 9.40 1.98 -12.59
CA ILE A 578 10.07 2.16 -13.88
C ILE A 578 11.52 1.78 -13.70
N VAL A 579 11.96 0.79 -14.46
CA VAL A 579 13.26 0.15 -14.32
C VAL A 579 14.00 0.08 -15.65
N ASP A 580 15.29 -0.12 -15.53
CA ASP A 580 16.16 -0.42 -16.66
C ASP A 580 15.80 -1.78 -17.28
N PHE A 581 16.07 -1.94 -18.55
CA PHE A 581 15.90 -3.20 -19.29
C PHE A 581 16.61 -4.40 -18.64
N THR A 582 17.76 -4.19 -18.01
CA THR A 582 18.47 -5.26 -17.30
C THR A 582 17.67 -5.84 -16.13
N GLU A 583 16.63 -5.15 -15.69
CA GLU A 583 15.71 -5.60 -14.65
C GLU A 583 14.35 -6.09 -15.18
N ARG A 584 14.25 -6.39 -16.48
CA ARG A 584 13.00 -6.84 -17.13
C ARG A 584 12.33 -8.01 -16.41
N ASP A 585 13.09 -8.95 -15.89
CA ASP A 585 12.58 -10.14 -15.21
C ASP A 585 12.22 -9.91 -13.73
N PHE A 586 12.39 -8.66 -13.25
CA PHE A 586 12.15 -8.32 -11.85
C PHE A 586 10.69 -8.59 -11.42
N ALA A 587 9.71 -8.24 -12.24
CA ALA A 587 8.31 -8.48 -11.90
C ALA A 587 7.99 -9.97 -11.78
N ASP A 588 8.54 -10.79 -12.68
CA ASP A 588 8.37 -12.24 -12.62
C ASP A 588 9.05 -12.83 -11.38
N ARG A 589 10.24 -12.34 -11.05
CA ARG A 589 10.94 -12.74 -9.82
C ARG A 589 10.22 -12.29 -8.57
N LEU A 590 9.70 -11.08 -8.54
CA LEU A 590 8.89 -10.57 -7.43
C LEU A 590 7.63 -11.43 -7.24
N VAL A 591 6.95 -11.78 -8.33
CA VAL A 591 5.80 -12.70 -8.28
C VAL A 591 6.23 -14.09 -7.82
N MET A 592 7.36 -14.60 -8.31
CA MET A 592 7.92 -15.90 -7.86
C MET A 592 8.26 -15.87 -6.38
N GLU A 593 8.92 -14.81 -5.88
CA GLU A 593 9.28 -14.69 -4.46
C GLU A 593 8.04 -14.56 -3.57
N ILE A 594 7.05 -13.76 -4.01
CA ILE A 594 5.75 -13.67 -3.33
C ILE A 594 5.06 -15.04 -3.30
N ASN A 595 5.17 -15.82 -4.38
CA ASN A 595 4.56 -17.14 -4.53
C ASN A 595 5.50 -18.31 -4.12
N GLU A 596 6.74 -18.04 -3.74
CA GLU A 596 7.71 -19.09 -3.34
C GLU A 596 7.17 -19.91 -2.18
N ASP A 597 6.47 -19.28 -1.26
CA ASP A 597 5.78 -19.95 -0.16
C ASP A 597 4.66 -20.89 -0.64
N ILE A 598 4.06 -20.64 -1.79
CA ILE A 598 3.03 -21.50 -2.42
C ILE A 598 3.71 -22.72 -3.09
N GLN A 599 4.75 -22.47 -3.87
CA GLN A 599 5.46 -23.55 -4.61
C GLN A 599 6.25 -24.50 -3.70
N THR A 600 6.71 -24.02 -2.55
CA THR A 600 7.44 -24.84 -1.57
C THR A 600 6.53 -25.64 -0.64
N GLY A 601 5.21 -25.67 -0.87
CA GLY A 601 4.26 -26.38 -0.02
C GLY A 601 4.09 -25.74 1.36
N SER A 602 4.39 -24.46 1.50
CA SER A 602 4.34 -23.77 2.79
C SER A 602 2.95 -23.29 3.20
N ILE A 603 1.98 -23.30 2.30
CA ILE A 603 0.57 -23.14 2.68
C ILE A 603 0.03 -24.54 3.00
N THR A 604 0.09 -24.88 4.26
CA THR A 604 -0.44 -26.17 4.74
C THR A 604 -1.88 -26.10 5.18
N HIS A 605 -2.44 -24.90 5.42
CA HIS A 605 -3.84 -24.72 5.84
C HIS A 605 -4.35 -23.31 5.47
N ILE A 606 -5.67 -23.19 5.36
CA ILE A 606 -6.35 -21.90 5.17
C ILE A 606 -6.57 -21.24 6.53
N SER A 607 -6.17 -19.97 6.67
CA SER A 607 -6.43 -19.24 7.91
C SER A 607 -7.93 -18.97 8.11
N LEU A 608 -8.36 -18.85 9.37
CA LEU A 608 -9.75 -18.48 9.70
C LEU A 608 -10.10 -17.09 9.13
N GLU A 609 -9.14 -16.19 9.08
CA GLU A 609 -9.28 -14.85 8.53
C GLU A 609 -9.53 -14.90 7.01
N ASP A 610 -8.78 -15.73 6.27
CA ASP A 610 -9.00 -15.94 4.85
C ASP A 610 -10.35 -16.63 4.57
N MET A 611 -10.74 -17.61 5.40
CA MET A 611 -12.06 -18.24 5.31
C MET A 611 -13.18 -17.21 5.45
N ARG A 612 -13.13 -16.34 6.47
CA ARG A 612 -14.13 -15.29 6.71
C ARG A 612 -14.16 -14.29 5.58
N ARG A 613 -13.00 -13.87 5.11
CA ARG A 613 -12.88 -12.94 4.01
C ARG A 613 -13.47 -13.50 2.72
N VAL A 614 -13.11 -14.71 2.36
CA VAL A 614 -13.61 -15.36 1.14
C VAL A 614 -15.09 -15.69 1.26
N ALA A 615 -15.56 -16.16 2.43
CA ALA A 615 -16.96 -16.37 2.68
C ALA A 615 -17.77 -15.07 2.53
N ALA A 616 -17.28 -13.96 3.10
CA ALA A 616 -17.92 -12.65 2.96
C ALA A 616 -17.93 -12.15 1.50
N LEU A 617 -16.84 -12.36 0.75
CA LEU A 617 -16.76 -12.01 -0.68
C LEU A 617 -17.72 -12.82 -1.54
N ARG A 618 -17.98 -14.06 -1.16
CA ARG A 618 -18.91 -14.98 -1.86
C ARG A 618 -20.34 -14.91 -1.34
N GLY A 619 -20.61 -14.13 -0.30
CA GLY A 619 -21.94 -14.05 0.31
C GLY A 619 -22.40 -15.34 0.99
N THR A 620 -21.46 -16.22 1.37
CA THR A 620 -21.73 -17.50 2.03
C THR A 620 -21.34 -17.45 3.51
N GLY A 621 -21.89 -18.38 4.30
CA GLY A 621 -21.44 -18.59 5.67
C GLY A 621 -20.03 -19.20 5.71
N GLU A 622 -19.25 -18.86 6.75
CA GLU A 622 -17.90 -19.42 6.97
C GLU A 622 -17.92 -20.95 7.01
N MET A 623 -18.93 -21.52 7.70
CA MET A 623 -19.09 -22.97 7.82
C MET A 623 -19.53 -23.59 6.50
N ASP A 624 -20.36 -22.92 5.72
CA ASP A 624 -20.83 -23.39 4.42
C ASP A 624 -19.67 -23.48 3.43
N LEU A 625 -18.84 -22.43 3.39
CA LEU A 625 -17.61 -22.43 2.59
C LEU A 625 -16.65 -23.53 3.03
N PHE A 626 -16.48 -23.71 4.35
CA PHE A 626 -15.64 -24.79 4.87
C PHE A 626 -16.13 -26.16 4.41
N MET A 627 -17.44 -26.42 4.54
CA MET A 627 -18.05 -27.68 4.13
C MET A 627 -17.91 -27.94 2.63
N GLU A 628 -18.03 -26.89 1.82
CA GLU A 628 -17.81 -26.99 0.37
C GLU A 628 -16.35 -27.37 0.04
N LEU A 629 -15.38 -26.71 0.64
CA LEU A 629 -13.96 -27.01 0.45
C LEU A 629 -13.58 -28.41 0.95
N TYR A 630 -14.19 -28.83 2.05
CA TYR A 630 -14.00 -30.17 2.61
C TYR A 630 -14.58 -31.25 1.70
N GLN A 631 -15.79 -31.06 1.17
CA GLN A 631 -16.41 -32.00 0.22
C GLN A 631 -15.61 -32.14 -1.08
N LYS A 632 -15.02 -31.06 -1.56
CA LYS A 632 -14.12 -31.04 -2.74
C LYS A 632 -12.74 -31.57 -2.43
N LYS A 633 -12.47 -31.92 -1.18
CA LYS A 633 -11.16 -32.38 -0.68
C LYS A 633 -10.03 -31.40 -0.92
N TYR A 634 -10.32 -30.11 -0.91
CA TYR A 634 -9.30 -29.07 -0.86
C TYR A 634 -8.76 -28.91 0.56
N VAL A 635 -9.63 -29.14 1.54
CA VAL A 635 -9.36 -29.14 2.97
C VAL A 635 -9.56 -30.54 3.52
N LEU A 636 -8.61 -31.03 4.33
CA LEU A 636 -8.58 -32.42 4.80
C LEU A 636 -9.18 -32.61 6.19
N ASP A 637 -9.20 -31.58 7.01
CA ASP A 637 -9.60 -31.64 8.41
C ASP A 637 -10.22 -30.34 8.92
N LEU A 638 -10.67 -30.35 10.19
CA LEU A 638 -11.24 -29.19 10.86
C LEU A 638 -10.25 -28.03 11.05
N ASP A 639 -8.96 -28.30 11.05
CA ASP A 639 -7.90 -27.31 11.12
C ASP A 639 -7.62 -26.66 9.75
N ARG A 640 -8.43 -27.03 8.74
CA ARG A 640 -8.35 -26.48 7.37
C ARG A 640 -7.01 -26.80 6.69
N THR A 641 -6.44 -27.96 7.03
CA THR A 641 -5.23 -28.45 6.36
C THR A 641 -5.51 -28.68 4.89
N LEU A 642 -4.71 -28.11 4.03
CA LEU A 642 -4.85 -28.23 2.57
C LEU A 642 -4.28 -29.56 2.07
N ASP A 643 -4.94 -30.14 1.07
CA ASP A 643 -4.36 -31.22 0.28
C ASP A 643 -3.24 -30.62 -0.61
N PRO A 644 -1.96 -30.99 -0.37
CA PRO A 644 -0.83 -30.43 -1.11
C PRO A 644 -0.93 -30.65 -2.63
N THR A 645 -1.64 -31.70 -3.06
CA THR A 645 -1.81 -32.05 -4.48
C THR A 645 -2.86 -31.20 -5.18
N LYS A 646 -3.75 -30.54 -4.41
CA LYS A 646 -4.90 -29.78 -4.93
C LYS A 646 -4.84 -28.28 -4.67
N VAL A 647 -3.74 -27.78 -4.13
CA VAL A 647 -3.60 -26.35 -3.82
C VAL A 647 -3.77 -25.48 -5.05
N MET A 648 -3.24 -25.91 -6.20
CA MET A 648 -3.37 -25.16 -7.46
C MET A 648 -4.81 -25.19 -8.01
N ASP A 649 -5.50 -26.32 -7.85
CA ASP A 649 -6.90 -26.46 -8.23
C ASP A 649 -7.79 -25.57 -7.34
N LEU A 650 -7.51 -25.55 -6.02
CA LEU A 650 -8.17 -24.63 -5.09
C LEU A 650 -8.03 -23.18 -5.53
N PHE A 651 -6.82 -22.71 -5.84
CA PHE A 651 -6.61 -21.33 -6.27
C PHE A 651 -7.18 -21.02 -7.66
N THR A 652 -7.39 -22.04 -8.48
CA THR A 652 -8.07 -21.91 -9.76
C THR A 652 -9.59 -21.75 -9.59
N GLU A 653 -10.17 -22.51 -8.69
CA GLU A 653 -11.63 -22.51 -8.44
C GLU A 653 -12.05 -21.43 -7.44
N TYR A 654 -11.16 -21.12 -6.48
CA TYR A 654 -11.35 -20.09 -5.44
C TYR A 654 -10.19 -19.09 -5.50
N PRO A 655 -10.12 -18.28 -6.57
CA PRO A 655 -9.02 -17.33 -6.77
C PRO A 655 -8.94 -16.27 -5.67
N GLU A 656 -10.00 -16.10 -4.88
CA GLU A 656 -10.04 -15.21 -3.73
C GLU A 656 -9.08 -15.65 -2.62
N PHE A 657 -8.74 -16.94 -2.52
CA PHE A 657 -7.66 -17.41 -1.64
C PHE A 657 -6.28 -17.07 -2.20
N ASN A 658 -6.15 -16.86 -3.52
CA ASN A 658 -4.92 -16.49 -4.19
C ASN A 658 -4.99 -15.04 -4.72
N ASN A 659 -5.02 -14.07 -3.83
CA ASN A 659 -5.15 -12.65 -4.19
C ASN A 659 -3.85 -11.99 -4.71
N VAL A 660 -2.83 -12.76 -5.01
CA VAL A 660 -1.55 -12.21 -5.49
C VAL A 660 -1.56 -11.97 -7.00
N THR A 661 -2.31 -12.80 -7.74
CA THR A 661 -2.45 -12.66 -9.20
C THR A 661 -3.16 -11.33 -9.54
N GLY A 662 -2.44 -10.44 -10.23
CA GLY A 662 -2.96 -9.16 -10.69
C GLY A 662 -2.48 -7.93 -9.91
N LYS A 663 -1.82 -8.09 -8.74
CA LYS A 663 -1.26 -6.96 -7.99
C LYS A 663 0.15 -6.56 -8.42
N VAL A 664 0.87 -7.44 -9.09
CA VAL A 664 2.10 -7.09 -9.80
C VAL A 664 1.80 -7.11 -11.30
N LYS A 665 1.81 -5.94 -11.91
CA LYS A 665 1.52 -5.76 -13.34
C LYS A 665 2.76 -5.25 -14.04
N ASP A 666 3.11 -5.89 -15.14
CA ASP A 666 4.12 -5.42 -16.06
C ASP A 666 3.43 -4.75 -17.24
N ARG A 667 3.56 -3.44 -17.36
CA ARG A 667 2.94 -2.69 -18.48
C ARG A 667 3.53 -3.05 -19.83
N ASN A 668 4.76 -3.53 -19.87
CA ASN A 668 5.38 -4.00 -21.11
C ASN A 668 4.86 -5.37 -21.56
N LYS A 669 4.38 -6.18 -20.60
CA LYS A 669 3.68 -7.45 -20.89
C LYS A 669 2.18 -7.23 -21.12
N GLY A 670 1.71 -6.00 -21.13
CA GLY A 670 0.31 -5.60 -21.30
C GLY A 670 -0.34 -6.04 -22.59
N THR A 671 0.45 -6.48 -23.58
CA THR A 671 -0.07 -7.19 -24.77
C THR A 671 -0.69 -8.54 -24.43
N LYS A 672 -0.42 -9.11 -23.23
CA LYS A 672 -1.04 -10.36 -22.75
C LYS A 672 -2.29 -10.13 -21.89
N ASP A 673 -2.44 -8.96 -21.30
CA ASP A 673 -3.58 -8.58 -20.44
C ASP A 673 -4.65 -7.80 -21.21
N VAL A 674 -4.71 -7.96 -22.50
CA VAL A 674 -5.76 -7.42 -23.33
C VAL A 674 -6.75 -8.51 -23.72
N VAL A 675 -7.95 -8.10 -23.95
CA VAL A 675 -9.05 -8.92 -24.45
C VAL A 675 -9.42 -8.38 -25.82
N LYS A 676 -9.35 -9.23 -26.84
CA LYS A 676 -9.69 -8.82 -28.19
C LYS A 676 -11.19 -8.74 -28.36
N ILE A 677 -11.61 -7.70 -29.07
CA ILE A 677 -13.01 -7.52 -29.47
C ILE A 677 -13.21 -8.29 -30.77
N ARG A 678 -14.17 -9.19 -30.77
CA ARG A 678 -14.57 -9.90 -31.98
C ARG A 678 -15.34 -8.94 -32.92
N LYS A 679 -14.71 -8.45 -33.96
CA LYS A 679 -15.24 -7.41 -34.85
C LYS A 679 -16.65 -7.73 -35.38
N ALA A 680 -16.89 -8.96 -35.83
CA ALA A 680 -18.21 -9.39 -36.31
C ALA A 680 -19.28 -9.27 -35.21
N ARG A 681 -18.93 -9.57 -33.94
CA ARG A 681 -19.86 -9.48 -32.81
C ARG A 681 -20.08 -8.03 -32.37
N TYR A 682 -19.07 -7.18 -32.52
CA TYR A 682 -19.25 -5.75 -32.27
C TYR A 682 -20.19 -5.09 -33.28
N GLU A 683 -20.12 -5.43 -34.53
CA GLU A 683 -21.06 -4.87 -35.54
C GLU A 683 -22.52 -5.19 -35.21
N GLU A 684 -22.80 -6.37 -34.64
CA GLU A 684 -24.13 -6.77 -34.15
C GLU A 684 -24.56 -6.00 -32.90
N LEU A 685 -23.61 -5.46 -32.12
CA LEU A 685 -23.84 -4.74 -30.87
C LEU A 685 -23.76 -3.21 -31.04
N LYS A 686 -23.23 -2.72 -32.14
CA LYS A 686 -22.80 -1.34 -32.35
C LYS A 686 -23.89 -0.31 -32.08
N GLU A 687 -25.10 -0.59 -32.53
CA GLU A 687 -26.23 0.33 -32.39
C GLU A 687 -26.62 0.45 -30.89
N LEU A 688 -26.74 -0.66 -30.21
CA LEU A 688 -26.99 -0.66 -28.75
C LEU A 688 -25.89 0.07 -28.01
N TRP A 689 -24.62 -0.18 -28.33
CA TRP A 689 -23.49 0.50 -27.72
C TRP A 689 -23.53 2.02 -27.94
N ALA A 690 -23.85 2.47 -29.12
CA ALA A 690 -23.98 3.88 -29.44
C ALA A 690 -25.12 4.56 -28.68
N GLN A 691 -26.24 3.85 -28.47
CA GLN A 691 -27.36 4.33 -27.68
C GLN A 691 -26.97 4.50 -26.20
N LEU A 692 -26.31 3.49 -25.60
CA LEU A 692 -25.90 3.48 -24.19
C LEU A 692 -24.78 4.50 -23.87
N ASN A 693 -23.98 4.89 -24.84
CA ASN A 693 -22.92 5.89 -24.66
C ASN A 693 -23.40 7.34 -24.79
N ARG A 694 -24.67 7.59 -25.03
CA ARG A 694 -25.23 8.93 -25.00
C ARG A 694 -25.15 9.49 -23.58
N LYS A 695 -24.81 10.75 -23.47
CA LYS A 695 -24.67 11.41 -22.18
C LYS A 695 -26.01 11.96 -21.73
N TYR A 696 -26.38 11.66 -20.51
CA TYR A 696 -27.58 12.14 -19.84
C TYR A 696 -27.20 12.93 -18.61
N ILE A 697 -28.02 13.93 -18.28
CA ILE A 697 -27.94 14.70 -17.04
C ILE A 697 -29.19 14.41 -16.22
N VAL A 698 -28.99 14.33 -14.90
CA VAL A 698 -30.09 14.27 -13.94
C VAL A 698 -30.63 15.67 -13.71
N PHE A 699 -31.94 15.79 -13.74
CA PHE A 699 -32.64 17.00 -13.29
C PHE A 699 -33.88 16.61 -12.50
N TYR A 700 -34.36 17.56 -11.74
CA TYR A 700 -35.58 17.36 -10.95
C TYR A 700 -36.73 18.07 -11.62
N GLN A 701 -37.92 17.44 -11.61
CA GLN A 701 -39.09 17.92 -12.31
C GLN A 701 -39.63 19.22 -11.73
N ASN A 702 -39.42 19.44 -10.43
CA ASN A 702 -39.86 20.60 -9.65
C ASN A 702 -38.67 21.32 -9.06
N ASP A 703 -38.88 22.57 -8.62
CA ASP A 703 -37.88 23.27 -7.83
C ASP A 703 -37.69 22.56 -6.47
N ILE A 704 -36.57 21.83 -6.33
CA ILE A 704 -36.25 21.09 -5.12
C ILE A 704 -35.63 21.98 -4.03
N ASP A 705 -35.19 23.19 -4.38
CA ASP A 705 -34.51 24.09 -3.43
C ASP A 705 -35.40 24.44 -2.23
N GLN A 706 -36.69 24.65 -2.46
CA GLN A 706 -37.64 24.86 -1.37
C GLN A 706 -37.82 23.60 -0.48
N GLN A 707 -37.85 22.40 -1.10
CA GLN A 707 -37.98 21.14 -0.36
C GLN A 707 -36.74 20.88 0.48
N ILE A 708 -35.53 21.09 -0.10
CA ILE A 708 -34.27 20.95 0.63
C ILE A 708 -34.21 21.93 1.78
N ARG A 709 -34.55 23.20 1.52
CA ARG A 709 -34.57 24.27 2.54
C ARG A 709 -35.52 23.96 3.69
N ALA A 710 -36.69 23.43 3.39
CA ALA A 710 -37.67 23.02 4.40
C ALA A 710 -37.21 21.77 5.20
N ALA A 711 -36.48 20.86 4.59
CA ALA A 711 -36.03 19.64 5.21
C ALA A 711 -34.77 19.79 6.08
N LEU A 712 -33.89 20.75 5.74
CA LEU A 712 -32.59 20.90 6.41
C LEU A 712 -32.71 21.07 7.92
N PRO A 713 -33.62 21.92 8.48
CA PRO A 713 -33.80 22.04 9.93
C PRO A 713 -34.11 20.69 10.60
N GLY A 714 -35.02 19.90 10.03
CA GLY A 714 -35.35 18.56 10.53
C GLY A 714 -34.22 17.54 10.43
N ILE A 715 -33.38 17.66 9.40
CA ILE A 715 -32.22 16.79 9.23
C ILE A 715 -31.14 17.12 10.27
N LEU A 716 -30.91 18.41 10.53
CA LEU A 716 -29.87 18.86 11.45
C LEU A 716 -30.18 18.56 12.93
N ILE A 717 -31.45 18.54 13.33
CA ILE A 717 -31.90 18.25 14.70
C ILE A 717 -31.70 16.76 15.06
N ASN A 718 -31.73 15.84 14.10
CA ASN A 718 -31.70 14.40 14.33
C ASN A 718 -30.28 13.85 14.46
N ASP A 719 -29.59 14.05 15.59
CA ASP A 719 -28.28 13.49 15.91
C ASP A 719 -27.21 13.65 14.79
N VAL A 720 -27.21 14.76 14.13
CA VAL A 720 -26.19 15.15 13.14
C VAL A 720 -24.98 15.70 13.87
N PHE A 721 -25.19 16.61 14.76
CA PHE A 721 -24.14 17.23 15.56
C PHE A 721 -23.94 16.41 16.83
N ILE A 722 -22.91 15.57 16.82
CA ILE A 722 -22.56 14.66 17.89
C ILE A 722 -21.19 15.01 18.46
N HIS A 723 -21.10 15.07 19.79
CA HIS A 723 -19.80 15.10 20.44
C HIS A 723 -19.11 13.75 20.24
N GLN A 724 -17.84 13.80 20.00
CA GLN A 724 -17.02 12.61 20.07
C GLN A 724 -16.88 12.22 21.55
N SER A 725 -17.72 11.33 22.02
CA SER A 725 -17.67 10.82 23.40
C SER A 725 -17.12 9.41 23.44
N ILE A 726 -16.29 9.12 24.42
CA ILE A 726 -15.89 7.75 24.78
C ILE A 726 -16.67 7.40 26.05
N GLN A 727 -17.32 6.25 26.05
CA GLN A 727 -17.90 5.67 27.24
C GLN A 727 -16.93 4.65 27.84
N SER A 728 -16.49 4.85 29.10
CA SER A 728 -15.76 3.83 29.79
C SER A 728 -16.72 2.72 30.22
N LEU A 729 -16.49 1.51 29.73
CA LEU A 729 -17.18 0.31 30.20
C LEU A 729 -16.40 -0.25 31.39
N ARG A 730 -17.02 -0.24 32.57
CA ARG A 730 -16.49 -0.89 33.76
C ARG A 730 -17.02 -2.32 33.77
N GLN A 731 -16.16 -3.29 33.59
CA GLN A 731 -16.50 -4.69 33.77
C GLN A 731 -16.13 -5.12 35.18
N GLN A 732 -17.12 -5.51 35.94
CA GLN A 732 -16.92 -6.12 37.24
C GLN A 732 -17.10 -7.62 37.11
N VAL A 733 -16.05 -8.38 37.35
CA VAL A 733 -16.12 -9.84 37.45
C VAL A 733 -16.58 -10.19 38.85
N THR A 734 -17.74 -10.79 38.97
CA THR A 734 -18.30 -11.27 40.22
C THR A 734 -18.74 -12.72 40.09
N THR A 735 -18.85 -13.41 41.22
CA THR A 735 -19.41 -14.78 41.27
C THR A 735 -20.86 -14.69 41.71
N ALA A 736 -21.78 -15.21 40.88
CA ALA A 736 -23.15 -15.41 41.26
C ALA A 736 -23.48 -16.88 41.00
N ASP A 737 -24.09 -17.55 41.97
CA ASP A 737 -24.50 -18.97 41.92
C ASP A 737 -23.38 -19.95 41.53
N GLY A 738 -22.16 -19.70 42.03
CA GLY A 738 -21.01 -20.58 41.79
C GLY A 738 -20.40 -20.45 40.39
N GLN A 739 -20.89 -19.54 39.55
CA GLN A 739 -20.31 -19.20 38.23
C GLN A 739 -19.74 -17.79 38.22
N VAL A 740 -18.65 -17.63 37.48
CA VAL A 740 -18.07 -16.31 37.22
C VAL A 740 -18.90 -15.58 36.18
N VAL A 741 -19.55 -14.50 36.61
CA VAL A 741 -20.35 -13.63 35.71
C VAL A 741 -19.68 -12.28 35.60
N THR A 742 -19.67 -11.75 34.40
CA THR A 742 -19.23 -10.39 34.11
C THR A 742 -20.44 -9.46 34.14
N MET A 743 -20.49 -8.55 35.10
CA MET A 743 -21.45 -7.44 35.08
C MET A 743 -20.80 -6.25 34.38
N GLN A 744 -21.42 -5.78 33.31
CA GLN A 744 -21.06 -4.53 32.67
C GLN A 744 -21.79 -3.39 33.38
N GLN A 745 -21.05 -2.47 33.95
CA GLN A 745 -21.57 -1.17 34.38
C GLN A 745 -21.15 -0.11 33.37
N ALA A 746 -22.11 0.65 32.86
CA ALA A 746 -21.84 1.85 32.08
C ALA A 746 -21.01 2.82 32.96
N GLY A 747 -19.79 3.06 32.59
CA GLY A 747 -18.92 4.04 33.22
C GLY A 747 -19.25 5.47 32.76
N GLN A 748 -18.54 6.45 33.31
CA GLN A 748 -18.68 7.86 32.95
C GLN A 748 -18.39 8.06 31.45
N GLN A 749 -19.25 8.83 30.80
CA GLN A 749 -18.97 9.36 29.46
C GLN A 749 -17.91 10.46 29.56
N TYR A 750 -16.82 10.26 28.83
CA TYR A 750 -15.80 11.28 28.64
C TYR A 750 -16.01 11.91 27.28
N ILE A 751 -16.19 13.22 27.24
CA ILE A 751 -16.16 13.96 25.98
C ILE A 751 -14.70 14.06 25.58
N LEU A 752 -14.34 13.44 24.47
CA LEU A 752 -13.07 13.72 23.83
C LEU A 752 -13.17 15.16 23.27
N ALA A 753 -12.30 16.04 23.73
CA ALA A 753 -11.96 17.23 22.98
C ALA A 753 -11.28 16.79 21.67
N GLY A 754 -12.09 16.30 20.74
CA GLY A 754 -11.68 15.94 19.38
C GLY A 754 -11.24 17.21 18.67
N LYS A 755 -10.29 17.09 17.75
CA LYS A 755 -9.91 18.17 16.87
C LYS A 755 -11.17 18.68 16.16
N GLU A 756 -11.53 19.90 16.45
CA GLU A 756 -12.58 20.59 15.70
C GLU A 756 -12.14 20.74 14.26
N MET A 757 -13.03 20.42 13.35
CA MET A 757 -12.88 20.74 11.95
C MET A 757 -13.18 22.22 11.76
N HIS A 758 -12.41 22.93 10.95
CA HIS A 758 -12.76 24.29 10.58
C HIS A 758 -14.14 24.34 9.91
N TYR A 759 -14.99 25.24 10.35
CA TYR A 759 -16.35 25.36 9.84
C TYR A 759 -16.45 25.49 8.31
N ASN A 760 -15.53 26.25 7.71
CA ASN A 760 -15.46 26.38 6.26
C ASN A 760 -15.11 25.04 5.55
N GLU A 761 -14.32 24.20 6.20
CA GLU A 761 -14.00 22.88 5.68
C GLU A 761 -15.23 21.96 5.77
N PHE A 762 -15.92 21.99 6.89
CA PHE A 762 -17.18 21.25 7.06
C PHE A 762 -18.18 21.62 5.96
N LEU A 763 -18.44 22.92 5.75
CA LEU A 763 -19.36 23.39 4.70
C LEU A 763 -18.92 22.94 3.31
N LYS A 764 -17.66 23.16 2.95
CA LYS A 764 -17.15 22.78 1.63
C LYS A 764 -17.31 21.29 1.36
N ARG A 765 -16.98 20.44 2.33
CA ARG A 765 -17.08 19.00 2.19
C ARG A 765 -18.53 18.52 2.16
N ALA A 766 -19.37 19.04 3.04
CA ALA A 766 -20.80 18.75 3.05
C ALA A 766 -21.46 19.12 1.73
N CYS A 767 -21.25 20.34 1.24
CA CYS A 767 -21.82 20.82 -0.02
C CYS A 767 -21.33 20.03 -1.22
N ARG A 768 -20.05 19.67 -1.26
CA ARG A 768 -19.47 18.87 -2.34
C ARG A 768 -20.09 17.48 -2.43
N GLN A 769 -20.31 16.83 -1.29
CA GLN A 769 -20.86 15.46 -1.26
C GLN A 769 -22.39 15.41 -1.40
N THR A 770 -23.09 16.46 -1.03
CA THR A 770 -24.56 16.50 -1.07
C THR A 770 -25.12 17.30 -2.23
N SER A 771 -24.29 18.13 -2.89
CA SER A 771 -24.69 19.12 -3.91
C SER A 771 -25.64 20.20 -3.41
N ILE A 772 -25.70 20.45 -2.11
CA ILE A 772 -26.47 21.56 -1.54
C ILE A 772 -25.70 22.87 -1.81
N PRO A 773 -26.37 23.96 -2.22
CA PRO A 773 -25.73 25.25 -2.28
C PRO A 773 -25.19 25.69 -0.90
N MET A 774 -23.94 26.19 -0.88
CA MET A 774 -23.25 26.52 0.37
C MET A 774 -24.01 27.53 1.21
N THR A 775 -24.62 28.53 0.58
CA THR A 775 -25.44 29.56 1.24
C THR A 775 -26.65 28.95 1.92
N MET A 776 -27.27 27.94 1.33
CA MET A 776 -28.45 27.27 1.88
C MET A 776 -28.08 26.47 3.13
N LEU A 777 -27.00 25.64 3.05
CA LEU A 777 -26.54 24.86 4.19
C LEU A 777 -26.02 25.75 5.32
N HIS A 778 -25.27 26.80 4.98
CA HIS A 778 -24.80 27.78 5.96
C HIS A 778 -25.95 28.46 6.72
N SER A 779 -26.97 28.92 6.01
CA SER A 779 -28.14 29.52 6.63
C SER A 779 -28.84 28.56 7.59
N ALA A 780 -29.03 27.32 7.21
CA ALA A 780 -29.65 26.29 8.06
C ALA A 780 -28.82 25.98 9.31
N ILE A 781 -27.48 25.86 9.17
CA ILE A 781 -26.62 25.66 10.34
C ILE A 781 -26.60 26.89 11.26
N CYS A 782 -26.57 28.09 10.72
CA CYS A 782 -26.64 29.32 11.52
C CYS A 782 -27.96 29.42 12.29
N GLU A 783 -29.06 29.00 11.71
CA GLU A 783 -30.35 28.95 12.39
C GLU A 783 -30.35 27.90 13.51
N TYR A 784 -29.81 26.72 13.25
CA TYR A 784 -29.63 25.67 14.25
C TYR A 784 -28.74 26.13 15.42
N ALA A 785 -27.63 26.81 15.12
CA ALA A 785 -26.69 27.33 16.11
C ALA A 785 -27.24 28.40 17.05
N ARG A 786 -28.37 29.06 16.70
CA ARG A 786 -29.04 30.03 17.58
C ARG A 786 -29.63 29.38 18.83
N THR A 787 -29.99 28.15 18.75
CA THR A 787 -30.66 27.38 19.81
C THR A 787 -29.84 26.23 20.36
N HIS A 788 -28.75 25.87 19.69
CA HIS A 788 -27.89 24.75 20.06
C HIS A 788 -26.43 25.19 20.06
N PRO A 789 -25.66 24.86 21.13
CA PRO A 789 -24.23 25.17 21.15
C PRO A 789 -23.51 24.34 20.10
N MET A 790 -22.49 24.92 19.46
CA MET A 790 -21.75 24.27 18.35
C MET A 790 -20.30 23.87 18.70
N ASP A 791 -19.83 24.30 19.89
CA ASP A 791 -18.44 24.01 20.33
C ASP A 791 -18.24 22.51 20.46
N GLY A 792 -17.24 21.98 19.75
CA GLY A 792 -16.91 20.55 19.73
C GLY A 792 -17.81 19.69 18.83
N TYR A 793 -18.82 20.27 18.18
CA TYR A 793 -19.74 19.53 17.29
C TYR A 793 -19.37 19.60 15.81
N ILE A 794 -18.48 20.51 15.42
CA ILE A 794 -17.97 20.58 14.04
C ILE A 794 -16.79 19.62 13.90
N ASN A 795 -17.07 18.38 13.56
CA ASN A 795 -16.10 17.28 13.51
C ASN A 795 -16.45 16.28 12.39
N GLU A 796 -15.56 15.30 12.16
CA GLU A 796 -15.73 14.26 11.12
C GLU A 796 -16.98 13.40 11.32
N SER A 797 -17.32 13.08 12.56
CA SER A 797 -18.50 12.28 12.86
C SER A 797 -19.77 13.01 12.50
N SER A 798 -19.86 14.30 12.83
CA SER A 798 -21.00 15.17 12.46
C SER A 798 -21.11 15.34 10.95
N LEU A 799 -19.98 15.51 10.24
CA LEU A 799 -19.98 15.59 8.78
C LEU A 799 -20.52 14.29 8.14
N SER A 800 -20.03 13.15 8.60
CA SER A 800 -20.47 11.84 8.10
C SER A 800 -21.93 11.57 8.40
N ALA A 801 -22.41 11.93 9.60
CA ALA A 801 -23.79 11.80 10.00
C ALA A 801 -24.72 12.70 9.14
N PHE A 802 -24.30 13.96 8.90
CA PHE A 802 -25.05 14.87 8.02
C PHE A 802 -25.20 14.30 6.61
N ILE A 803 -24.08 13.88 6.00
CA ILE A 803 -24.08 13.34 4.63
C ILE A 803 -24.98 12.11 4.53
N ALA A 804 -24.84 11.18 5.48
CA ALA A 804 -25.66 9.97 5.50
C ALA A 804 -27.15 10.27 5.63
N LYS A 805 -27.52 11.15 6.55
CA LYS A 805 -28.93 11.53 6.76
C LYS A 805 -29.51 12.31 5.60
N PHE A 806 -28.75 13.24 5.04
CA PHE A 806 -29.20 14.00 3.88
C PHE A 806 -29.38 13.10 2.64
N ASN A 807 -28.44 12.20 2.38
CA ASN A 807 -28.57 11.24 1.29
C ASN A 807 -29.76 10.28 1.52
N GLY A 808 -29.97 9.82 2.75
CA GLY A 808 -31.15 9.03 3.10
C GLY A 808 -32.44 9.80 2.85
N TRP A 809 -32.50 11.08 3.22
CA TRP A 809 -33.63 11.96 2.94
C TRP A 809 -33.84 12.15 1.42
N LYS A 810 -32.77 12.42 0.65
CA LYS A 810 -32.83 12.52 -0.82
C LYS A 810 -33.43 11.27 -1.44
N ILE A 811 -32.95 10.11 -1.07
CA ILE A 811 -33.46 8.83 -1.58
C ILE A 811 -34.95 8.71 -1.28
N LYS A 812 -35.35 8.97 -0.05
CA LYS A 812 -36.76 8.81 0.39
C LYS A 812 -37.72 9.80 -0.28
N ASN A 813 -37.31 11.05 -0.49
CA ASN A 813 -38.21 12.14 -0.87
C ASN A 813 -38.05 12.62 -2.31
N LEU A 814 -36.85 12.55 -2.87
CA LEU A 814 -36.57 13.10 -4.20
C LEU A 814 -36.39 12.02 -5.29
N GLN A 815 -36.25 10.75 -4.93
CA GLN A 815 -36.06 9.68 -5.91
C GLN A 815 -37.15 9.67 -7.00
N ASN A 816 -38.40 9.95 -6.63
CA ASN A 816 -39.52 9.97 -7.55
C ASN A 816 -39.56 11.22 -8.45
N LEU A 817 -38.82 12.26 -8.13
CA LEU A 817 -38.72 13.51 -8.89
C LEU A 817 -37.57 13.53 -9.86
N VAL A 818 -36.71 12.51 -9.81
CA VAL A 818 -35.55 12.38 -10.72
C VAL A 818 -36.03 12.09 -12.11
N LYS A 819 -35.57 12.90 -13.07
CA LYS A 819 -35.69 12.68 -14.51
C LYS A 819 -34.35 12.80 -15.20
N TYR A 820 -34.28 12.22 -16.37
CA TYR A 820 -33.11 12.26 -17.22
C TYR A 820 -33.40 13.06 -18.47
N ARG A 821 -32.42 13.81 -18.95
CA ARG A 821 -32.46 14.51 -20.22
C ARG A 821 -31.16 14.30 -20.96
N GLN A 822 -31.25 14.01 -22.23
CA GLN A 822 -30.07 13.83 -23.09
C GLN A 822 -29.29 15.16 -23.14
N ALA A 823 -27.98 15.07 -22.95
CA ALA A 823 -27.09 16.22 -23.13
C ALA A 823 -26.77 16.40 -24.62
N ASN A 824 -26.64 17.65 -25.07
CA ASN A 824 -26.30 17.99 -26.44
C ASN A 824 -24.82 17.70 -26.78
N TYR A 825 -24.26 16.69 -26.16
CA TYR A 825 -22.86 16.29 -26.36
C TYR A 825 -22.76 14.80 -26.60
N SER A 826 -22.10 14.42 -27.71
CA SER A 826 -21.74 13.04 -27.99
C SER A 826 -20.24 12.94 -28.28
N SER A 827 -19.57 12.04 -27.58
CA SER A 827 -18.17 11.69 -27.87
C SER A 827 -18.14 10.45 -28.74
N LYS A 828 -17.37 10.50 -29.83
CA LYS A 828 -17.09 9.32 -30.66
C LYS A 828 -16.11 8.37 -29.98
N SER A 829 -15.30 8.88 -29.04
CA SER A 829 -14.40 8.07 -28.23
C SER A 829 -15.16 7.38 -27.09
N THR A 830 -15.15 6.06 -27.09
CA THR A 830 -15.80 5.21 -26.09
C THR A 830 -14.83 4.13 -25.59
N ALA A 831 -15.29 3.22 -24.73
CA ALA A 831 -14.48 2.06 -24.37
C ALA A 831 -14.11 1.21 -25.61
N PHE A 832 -14.98 1.15 -26.62
CA PHE A 832 -14.78 0.32 -27.82
C PHE A 832 -14.32 1.09 -29.06
N THR A 833 -14.41 2.41 -29.07
CA THR A 833 -14.08 3.20 -30.26
C THR A 833 -13.05 4.28 -29.97
N TYR A 834 -12.22 4.61 -30.97
CA TYR A 834 -11.35 5.77 -30.98
C TYR A 834 -12.11 7.08 -31.26
N ALA A 835 -11.43 8.20 -31.19
CA ALA A 835 -12.01 9.52 -31.42
C ALA A 835 -12.49 9.73 -32.87
N ASP A 836 -11.93 9.00 -33.80
CA ASP A 836 -12.38 8.97 -35.24
C ASP A 836 -13.61 8.07 -35.45
N GLY A 837 -14.03 7.31 -34.43
CA GLY A 837 -15.13 6.36 -34.45
C GLY A 837 -14.73 4.96 -34.92
N SER A 838 -13.46 4.70 -35.24
CA SER A 838 -12.97 3.35 -35.55
C SER A 838 -12.99 2.43 -34.35
N LEU A 839 -13.24 1.14 -34.57
CA LEU A 839 -13.25 0.13 -33.50
C LEU A 839 -11.84 -0.12 -32.97
N LYS A 840 -11.69 -0.19 -31.66
CA LYS A 840 -10.48 -0.71 -30.98
C LYS A 840 -10.42 -2.22 -31.19
N GLU A 841 -9.23 -2.73 -31.51
CA GLU A 841 -9.06 -4.18 -31.68
C GLU A 841 -9.13 -4.93 -30.37
N GLU A 842 -8.77 -4.26 -29.27
CA GLU A 842 -8.67 -4.83 -27.93
C GLU A 842 -9.00 -3.82 -26.84
N VAL A 843 -9.40 -4.32 -25.69
CA VAL A 843 -9.62 -3.57 -24.45
C VAL A 843 -8.78 -4.14 -23.34
N LEU A 844 -8.47 -3.32 -22.36
CA LEU A 844 -7.69 -3.77 -21.19
C LEU A 844 -8.53 -4.76 -20.38
N GLN A 845 -7.98 -5.92 -20.08
CA GLN A 845 -8.66 -7.01 -19.37
C GLN A 845 -9.27 -6.55 -18.03
N TRP A 846 -8.54 -5.75 -17.25
CA TRP A 846 -9.01 -5.27 -15.95
C TRP A 846 -10.26 -4.37 -16.04
N THR A 847 -10.52 -3.78 -17.21
CA THR A 847 -11.77 -3.04 -17.43
C THR A 847 -12.98 -3.95 -17.60
N ILE A 848 -12.75 -5.20 -17.97
CA ILE A 848 -13.81 -6.21 -18.14
C ILE A 848 -14.02 -6.99 -16.85
N GLY A 849 -12.94 -7.37 -16.16
CA GLY A 849 -13.02 -8.09 -14.90
C GLY A 849 -11.66 -8.48 -14.35
N LYS A 850 -11.67 -9.04 -13.14
CA LYS A 850 -10.46 -9.37 -12.38
C LYS A 850 -9.94 -10.78 -12.67
N ASN A 851 -10.85 -11.70 -12.96
CA ASN A 851 -10.56 -13.13 -13.11
C ASN A 851 -10.61 -13.53 -14.58
N VAL A 852 -9.71 -14.41 -14.99
CA VAL A 852 -9.65 -14.97 -16.35
C VAL A 852 -9.77 -16.47 -16.24
N LEU A 853 -10.71 -17.04 -16.99
CA LEU A 853 -10.77 -18.48 -17.19
C LEU A 853 -10.09 -18.83 -18.51
N ASN A 854 -9.20 -19.79 -18.49
CA ASN A 854 -8.54 -20.31 -19.68
C ASN A 854 -9.47 -21.33 -20.40
N ALA A 855 -10.60 -20.82 -20.87
CA ALA A 855 -11.59 -21.56 -21.66
C ALA A 855 -12.06 -20.69 -22.81
N GLU A 856 -12.47 -21.32 -23.91
CA GLU A 856 -13.09 -20.58 -25.00
C GLU A 856 -14.49 -20.13 -24.62
N PRO A 857 -14.79 -18.81 -24.69
CA PRO A 857 -16.15 -18.32 -24.48
C PRO A 857 -17.04 -18.69 -25.68
N SER A 858 -18.36 -18.63 -25.47
CA SER A 858 -19.36 -18.80 -26.52
C SER A 858 -19.00 -17.97 -27.79
N LYS A 859 -19.31 -18.51 -28.97
CA LYS A 859 -19.13 -17.79 -30.21
C LYS A 859 -19.97 -16.51 -30.35
N LYS A 860 -21.02 -16.38 -29.51
CA LYS A 860 -21.88 -15.20 -29.43
C LYS A 860 -21.34 -14.13 -28.48
N TYR A 861 -20.32 -14.45 -27.69
CA TYR A 861 -19.72 -13.51 -26.77
C TYR A 861 -18.81 -12.50 -27.48
N LEU A 862 -18.88 -11.24 -27.06
CA LEU A 862 -18.18 -10.12 -27.66
C LEU A 862 -16.66 -10.27 -27.67
N TYR A 863 -16.10 -10.90 -26.64
CA TYR A 863 -14.66 -10.99 -26.43
C TYR A 863 -14.11 -12.39 -26.72
N ASP A 864 -12.80 -12.44 -26.91
CA ASP A 864 -12.06 -13.69 -27.18
C ASP A 864 -11.70 -14.48 -25.91
N LYS A 865 -11.85 -13.87 -24.72
CA LYS A 865 -11.51 -14.46 -23.42
C LYS A 865 -12.68 -14.37 -22.44
N VAL A 866 -12.73 -15.35 -21.51
CA VAL A 866 -13.67 -15.35 -20.40
C VAL A 866 -13.09 -14.54 -19.25
N VAL A 867 -13.61 -13.32 -19.05
CA VAL A 867 -13.16 -12.39 -17.99
C VAL A 867 -14.36 -11.99 -17.15
N TYR A 868 -14.27 -12.20 -15.82
CA TYR A 868 -15.40 -12.04 -14.91
C TYR A 868 -14.96 -11.54 -13.53
N ASP A 869 -15.93 -11.03 -12.73
CA ASP A 869 -15.72 -10.60 -11.35
C ASP A 869 -16.42 -11.54 -10.36
N SER A 870 -17.52 -12.17 -10.74
CA SER A 870 -18.31 -13.08 -9.88
C SER A 870 -18.59 -14.44 -10.54
N PRO A 871 -18.92 -15.50 -9.76
CA PRO A 871 -19.34 -16.81 -10.29
C PRO A 871 -20.55 -16.73 -11.22
N LEU A 872 -21.54 -15.88 -10.90
CA LEU A 872 -22.74 -15.69 -11.72
C LEU A 872 -22.39 -15.06 -13.08
N GLU A 873 -21.48 -14.10 -13.13
CA GLU A 873 -20.99 -13.55 -14.38
C GLU A 873 -20.23 -14.58 -15.22
N LYS A 874 -19.42 -15.44 -14.58
CA LYS A 874 -18.75 -16.56 -15.25
C LYS A 874 -19.76 -17.49 -15.90
N GLU A 875 -20.82 -17.85 -15.20
CA GLU A 875 -21.90 -18.68 -15.71
C GLU A 875 -22.58 -18.03 -16.92
N ASN A 876 -22.86 -16.74 -16.84
CA ASN A 876 -23.46 -15.97 -17.94
C ASN A 876 -22.58 -15.92 -19.19
N ILE A 877 -21.26 -15.87 -19.01
CA ILE A 877 -20.31 -15.83 -20.15
C ILE A 877 -20.18 -17.21 -20.82
N MET A 878 -20.23 -18.28 -20.02
CA MET A 878 -19.98 -19.64 -20.49
C MET A 878 -21.22 -20.31 -21.09
N ASN A 879 -22.41 -19.94 -20.64
CA ASN A 879 -23.63 -20.56 -21.08
C ASN A 879 -24.19 -19.89 -22.32
N GLU A 880 -24.41 -20.67 -23.36
CA GLU A 880 -25.14 -20.20 -24.54
C GLU A 880 -26.64 -20.16 -24.24
N VAL A 881 -27.27 -19.07 -24.65
CA VAL A 881 -28.71 -18.87 -24.52
C VAL A 881 -29.32 -18.81 -25.94
N ASP A 882 -30.41 -19.54 -26.13
CA ASP A 882 -31.17 -19.51 -27.35
C ASP A 882 -31.68 -18.09 -27.64
N HIS A 883 -31.88 -17.76 -28.87
CA HIS A 883 -32.32 -16.45 -29.38
C HIS A 883 -31.33 -15.28 -29.16
N VAL A 884 -30.24 -15.44 -28.42
CA VAL A 884 -29.20 -14.42 -28.28
C VAL A 884 -28.38 -14.36 -29.58
N ILE A 885 -28.25 -13.17 -30.17
CA ILE A 885 -27.41 -12.88 -31.30
C ILE A 885 -25.97 -12.60 -30.85
N VAL A 886 -25.83 -11.64 -29.95
CA VAL A 886 -24.56 -11.23 -29.36
C VAL A 886 -24.76 -10.75 -27.94
N TYR A 887 -23.77 -10.97 -27.08
CA TYR A 887 -23.74 -10.43 -25.74
C TYR A 887 -22.30 -10.12 -25.32
N GLY A 888 -22.17 -9.22 -24.33
CA GLY A 888 -20.86 -8.86 -23.81
C GLY A 888 -20.94 -8.22 -22.44
N LYS A 889 -19.87 -8.36 -21.65
CA LYS A 889 -19.69 -7.65 -20.40
C LYS A 889 -19.34 -6.19 -20.70
N ILE A 890 -19.95 -5.28 -20.02
CA ILE A 890 -19.72 -3.84 -20.17
C ILE A 890 -18.40 -3.50 -19.46
N PRO A 891 -17.43 -2.84 -20.15
CA PRO A 891 -16.23 -2.40 -19.48
C PRO A 891 -16.54 -1.44 -18.32
N GLN A 892 -15.91 -1.66 -17.18
CA GLN A 892 -16.14 -0.87 -15.96
C GLN A 892 -16.02 0.63 -16.26
N LYS A 893 -16.96 1.43 -15.72
CA LYS A 893 -17.02 2.89 -15.89
C LYS A 893 -17.13 3.37 -17.35
N SER A 894 -17.46 2.51 -18.29
CA SER A 894 -17.64 2.91 -19.71
C SER A 894 -19.03 3.51 -19.97
N ILE A 895 -20.04 2.97 -19.33
CA ILE A 895 -21.39 3.53 -19.29
C ILE A 895 -21.60 4.03 -17.87
N CYS A 896 -21.92 5.31 -17.74
CA CYS A 896 -22.10 5.95 -16.45
C CYS A 896 -23.48 6.56 -16.37
N ILE A 897 -24.37 5.92 -15.63
CA ILE A 897 -25.71 6.41 -15.34
C ILE A 897 -25.63 7.30 -14.08
N PRO A 898 -25.92 8.61 -14.18
CA PRO A 898 -25.89 9.50 -13.03
C PRO A 898 -26.96 9.10 -12.01
N ASN A 899 -26.61 9.10 -10.71
CA ASN A 899 -27.50 8.70 -9.63
C ASN A 899 -27.85 9.93 -8.74
N ILE A 900 -28.95 9.80 -7.99
CA ILE A 900 -29.43 10.82 -7.03
C ILE A 900 -28.39 11.12 -5.92
N THR A 901 -27.53 10.18 -5.56
CA THR A 901 -26.49 10.33 -4.55
C THR A 901 -25.18 10.90 -5.10
N ASN A 902 -25.17 11.35 -6.36
CA ASN A 902 -23.98 11.78 -7.12
C ASN A 902 -22.95 10.68 -7.42
N ASP A 903 -23.30 9.42 -7.17
CA ASP A 903 -22.53 8.28 -7.63
C ASP A 903 -22.84 7.99 -9.11
N LEU A 904 -21.94 7.29 -9.78
CA LEU A 904 -22.14 6.79 -11.14
C LEU A 904 -22.41 5.28 -11.06
N TYR A 905 -23.44 4.86 -11.76
CA TYR A 905 -23.79 3.45 -11.87
C TYR A 905 -23.46 2.93 -13.28
N SER A 906 -22.91 1.72 -13.37
CA SER A 906 -22.59 1.04 -14.63
C SER A 906 -23.16 -0.38 -14.55
N PRO A 907 -24.03 -0.78 -15.49
CA PRO A 907 -24.55 -2.15 -15.57
C PRO A 907 -23.45 -3.14 -15.99
N ASP A 908 -23.72 -4.45 -15.82
CA ASP A 908 -22.71 -5.50 -16.03
C ASP A 908 -22.69 -6.05 -17.45
N PHE A 909 -23.84 -6.35 -18.05
CA PHE A 909 -23.96 -7.03 -19.35
C PHE A 909 -24.90 -6.34 -20.32
N ILE A 910 -24.64 -6.53 -21.59
CA ILE A 910 -25.50 -6.18 -22.71
C ILE A 910 -25.78 -7.41 -23.57
N TYR A 911 -27.02 -7.53 -24.04
CA TYR A 911 -27.49 -8.60 -24.89
C TYR A 911 -28.29 -8.02 -26.05
N VAL A 912 -28.09 -8.56 -27.24
CA VAL A 912 -28.96 -8.37 -28.43
C VAL A 912 -29.63 -9.70 -28.69
N VAL A 913 -30.96 -9.72 -28.69
CA VAL A 913 -31.77 -10.95 -28.76
C VAL A 913 -32.70 -10.84 -29.92
N GLN A 914 -32.87 -11.92 -30.68
CA GLN A 914 -33.82 -11.99 -31.79
C GLN A 914 -35.23 -12.15 -31.27
N ARG A 915 -36.18 -11.31 -31.70
CA ARG A 915 -37.59 -11.41 -31.35
C ARG A 915 -38.23 -12.66 -31.95
N ALA A 916 -39.30 -13.13 -31.36
CA ALA A 916 -40.03 -14.32 -31.84
C ALA A 916 -40.54 -14.20 -33.29
N ASP A 917 -40.82 -12.99 -33.77
CA ASP A 917 -41.22 -12.71 -35.14
C ASP A 917 -40.10 -12.77 -36.16
N GLY A 918 -38.83 -12.87 -35.70
CA GLY A 918 -37.63 -12.92 -36.55
C GLY A 918 -37.29 -11.63 -37.30
N LYS A 919 -38.05 -10.55 -37.12
CA LYS A 919 -37.90 -9.29 -37.88
C LYS A 919 -37.19 -8.17 -37.13
N LYS A 920 -37.20 -8.16 -35.83
CA LYS A 920 -36.61 -7.11 -34.99
C LYS A 920 -35.74 -7.70 -33.87
N GLU A 921 -34.72 -6.95 -33.49
CA GLU A 921 -33.87 -7.27 -32.37
C GLU A 921 -34.39 -6.62 -31.07
N LEU A 922 -34.25 -7.31 -29.96
CA LEU A 922 -34.53 -6.79 -28.62
C LEU A 922 -33.22 -6.53 -27.88
N ASN A 923 -33.01 -5.28 -27.52
CA ASN A 923 -31.83 -4.86 -26.77
C ASN A 923 -32.08 -4.97 -25.28
N ILE A 924 -31.20 -5.68 -24.55
CA ILE A 924 -31.33 -5.92 -23.12
C ILE A 924 -30.04 -5.52 -22.41
N VAL A 925 -30.18 -4.84 -21.29
CA VAL A 925 -29.11 -4.51 -20.36
C VAL A 925 -29.39 -5.21 -19.03
N ILE A 926 -28.38 -5.91 -18.53
CA ILE A 926 -28.52 -6.75 -17.34
C ILE A 926 -27.58 -6.25 -16.23
N GLU A 927 -28.14 -6.15 -15.04
CA GLU A 927 -27.40 -6.05 -13.78
C GLU A 927 -27.41 -7.40 -13.08
N THR A 928 -26.24 -7.93 -12.77
CA THR A 928 -26.09 -9.21 -12.09
C THR A 928 -25.87 -9.00 -10.59
N LYS A 929 -26.60 -9.71 -9.75
CA LYS A 929 -26.42 -9.67 -8.28
C LYS A 929 -26.26 -11.09 -7.75
N ASP A 930 -25.10 -11.39 -7.22
CA ASP A 930 -24.78 -12.68 -6.61
C ASP A 930 -25.34 -12.79 -5.19
N ILE A 931 -26.66 -12.55 -5.03
CA ILE A 931 -27.42 -12.66 -3.81
C ILE A 931 -28.67 -13.52 -4.03
N PRO A 932 -29.10 -14.34 -3.05
CA PRO A 932 -30.18 -15.29 -3.22
C PRO A 932 -31.58 -14.66 -3.32
N ASN A 933 -31.80 -13.47 -2.76
CA ASN A 933 -33.09 -12.77 -2.79
C ASN A 933 -32.94 -11.24 -2.66
N ASP A 934 -34.04 -10.51 -2.92
CA ASP A 934 -34.08 -9.05 -2.83
C ASP A 934 -34.02 -8.49 -1.40
N GLU A 935 -34.32 -9.29 -0.38
CA GLU A 935 -34.38 -8.82 1.02
C GLU A 935 -33.02 -8.50 1.62
N ALA A 936 -31.91 -9.02 1.03
CA ALA A 936 -30.54 -8.79 1.47
C ALA A 936 -29.93 -7.46 0.97
N LYS A 937 -30.71 -6.62 0.28
CA LYS A 937 -30.18 -5.37 -0.33
C LYS A 937 -30.08 -4.24 0.65
N ARG A 938 -29.08 -3.38 0.41
CA ARG A 938 -28.93 -2.11 1.11
C ARG A 938 -29.72 -1.01 0.41
N THR A 939 -30.39 -0.14 1.15
CA THR A 939 -31.23 0.98 0.65
C THR A 939 -30.57 1.83 -0.45
N VAL A 940 -29.24 2.01 -0.38
CA VAL A 940 -28.47 2.79 -1.39
C VAL A 940 -28.37 2.03 -2.72
N GLU A 941 -28.26 0.70 -2.69
CA GLU A 941 -28.20 -0.12 -3.91
C GLU A 941 -29.55 -0.16 -4.62
N ASP A 942 -30.63 -0.25 -3.87
CA ASP A 942 -31.98 -0.14 -4.42
C ASP A 942 -32.21 1.20 -5.11
N ALA A 943 -31.71 2.29 -4.52
CA ALA A 943 -31.79 3.60 -5.14
C ALA A 943 -31.04 3.66 -6.48
N LYS A 944 -29.85 3.04 -6.57
CA LYS A 944 -29.07 2.97 -7.82
C LYS A 944 -29.83 2.22 -8.92
N ILE A 945 -30.42 1.10 -8.56
CA ILE A 945 -31.17 0.25 -9.48
C ILE A 945 -32.45 0.97 -9.96
N ASN A 946 -33.20 1.56 -9.04
CA ASN A 946 -34.40 2.31 -9.38
C ASN A 946 -34.09 3.52 -10.30
N ASN A 947 -32.95 4.16 -10.09
CA ASN A 947 -32.50 5.23 -10.99
C ASN A 947 -32.10 4.68 -12.38
N ALA A 948 -31.49 3.50 -12.45
CA ALA A 948 -31.20 2.82 -13.71
C ALA A 948 -32.48 2.48 -14.48
N GLU A 949 -33.50 1.94 -13.80
CA GLU A 949 -34.82 1.67 -14.42
C GLU A 949 -35.43 2.93 -15.05
N ARG A 950 -35.40 4.04 -14.33
CA ARG A 950 -35.89 5.34 -14.86
C ARG A 950 -35.07 5.87 -16.02
N PHE A 951 -33.76 5.68 -15.96
CA PHE A 951 -32.88 6.03 -17.06
C PHE A 951 -33.25 5.25 -18.34
N PHE A 952 -33.47 3.95 -18.22
CA PHE A 952 -33.86 3.11 -19.35
C PHE A 952 -35.30 3.41 -19.84
N GLN A 953 -36.19 3.79 -18.92
CA GLN A 953 -37.52 4.31 -19.33
C GLN A 953 -37.39 5.62 -20.12
N GLN A 954 -36.48 6.50 -19.74
CA GLN A 954 -36.24 7.74 -20.51
C GLN A 954 -35.63 7.44 -21.87
N LEU A 955 -34.69 6.50 -21.97
CA LEU A 955 -34.16 6.04 -23.24
C LEU A 955 -35.26 5.56 -24.20
N LYS A 956 -36.23 4.83 -23.65
CA LYS A 956 -37.41 4.39 -24.42
C LYS A 956 -38.25 5.58 -24.94
N ILE A 957 -38.47 6.58 -24.08
CA ILE A 957 -39.18 7.83 -24.44
C ILE A 957 -38.43 8.57 -25.54
N ASP A 958 -37.11 8.57 -25.49
CA ASP A 958 -36.24 9.22 -26.50
C ASP A 958 -36.11 8.40 -27.80
N GLY A 959 -36.86 7.30 -27.92
CA GLY A 959 -36.93 6.47 -29.13
C GLY A 959 -35.91 5.33 -29.18
N TYR A 960 -35.29 4.99 -28.08
CA TYR A 960 -34.32 3.88 -27.99
C TYR A 960 -34.93 2.68 -27.26
N GLU A 961 -35.18 1.59 -28.00
CA GLU A 961 -35.75 0.36 -27.43
C GLU A 961 -34.67 -0.45 -26.72
N VAL A 962 -34.49 -0.18 -25.41
CA VAL A 962 -33.57 -0.94 -24.52
C VAL A 962 -34.34 -1.34 -23.27
N LYS A 963 -34.37 -2.65 -22.97
CA LYS A 963 -34.93 -3.18 -21.70
C LYS A 963 -33.81 -3.32 -20.68
N PHE A 964 -34.09 -2.92 -19.44
CA PHE A 964 -33.20 -3.13 -18.30
C PHE A 964 -33.77 -4.20 -17.39
N CYS A 965 -32.96 -5.16 -16.98
CA CYS A 965 -33.36 -6.26 -16.13
C CYS A 965 -32.34 -6.56 -15.05
N ARG A 966 -32.79 -7.24 -13.99
CA ARG A 966 -31.97 -7.70 -12.90
C ARG A 966 -31.88 -9.21 -12.92
N GLN A 967 -30.69 -9.73 -12.71
CA GLN A 967 -30.47 -11.15 -12.50
C GLN A 967 -30.06 -11.39 -11.05
N LEU A 968 -30.75 -12.23 -10.35
CA LEU A 968 -30.40 -12.74 -9.03
C LEU A 968 -29.80 -14.15 -9.17
N GLN A 969 -29.06 -14.60 -8.15
CA GLN A 969 -28.36 -15.90 -8.14
C GLN A 969 -29.27 -17.12 -8.45
N ASN A 970 -30.53 -17.01 -8.13
CA ASN A 970 -31.54 -18.09 -8.34
C ASN A 970 -32.17 -18.07 -9.73
N LYS A 971 -31.93 -17.08 -10.56
CA LYS A 971 -32.48 -16.96 -11.92
C LYS A 971 -31.43 -17.16 -13.00
N LYS A 972 -31.62 -18.17 -13.85
CA LYS A 972 -30.78 -18.38 -15.02
C LYS A 972 -31.06 -17.35 -16.11
N MET A 973 -30.04 -16.94 -16.84
CA MET A 973 -30.17 -15.98 -17.94
C MET A 973 -31.17 -16.41 -19.01
N ALA A 974 -31.19 -17.70 -19.37
CA ALA A 974 -32.13 -18.25 -20.30
C ALA A 974 -33.60 -17.98 -19.92
N ASN A 975 -33.95 -18.13 -18.65
CA ASN A 975 -35.30 -17.89 -18.14
C ASN A 975 -35.67 -16.41 -18.24
N ILE A 976 -34.73 -15.52 -17.92
CA ILE A 976 -34.96 -14.06 -17.98
C ILE A 976 -35.21 -13.64 -19.44
N ILE A 977 -34.43 -14.14 -20.37
CA ILE A 977 -34.59 -13.83 -21.80
C ILE A 977 -35.91 -14.39 -22.35
N SER A 978 -36.29 -15.61 -21.97
CA SER A 978 -37.59 -16.20 -22.36
C SER A 978 -38.77 -15.40 -21.80
N GLU A 979 -38.78 -15.01 -20.54
CA GLU A 979 -39.79 -14.15 -19.94
C GLU A 979 -39.91 -12.82 -20.70
N LEU A 980 -38.81 -12.18 -21.04
CA LEU A 980 -38.78 -10.91 -21.78
C LEU A 980 -39.31 -11.02 -23.20
N LEU A 981 -39.04 -12.14 -23.86
CA LEU A 981 -39.58 -12.41 -25.23
C LEU A 981 -41.07 -12.67 -25.21
N GLU A 982 -41.59 -13.35 -24.16
CA GLU A 982 -43.01 -13.56 -23.97
C GLU A 982 -43.76 -12.25 -23.64
N GLU A 983 -43.22 -11.41 -22.82
CA GLU A 983 -43.75 -10.06 -22.54
C GLU A 983 -43.76 -9.17 -23.80
N ASP A 984 -42.73 -9.25 -24.60
CA ASP A 984 -42.61 -8.48 -25.84
C ASP A 984 -43.61 -8.96 -26.89
N ALA A 985 -43.84 -10.26 -26.99
CA ALA A 985 -44.86 -10.85 -27.87
C ALA A 985 -46.29 -10.51 -27.42
N SER A 986 -46.55 -10.36 -26.12
CA SER A 986 -47.90 -10.04 -25.60
C SER A 986 -48.24 -8.54 -25.66
N ASN A 987 -47.25 -7.66 -25.84
CA ASN A 987 -47.40 -6.20 -26.03
C ASN A 987 -46.73 -5.72 -27.31
N PRO A 988 -47.24 -6.04 -28.50
CA PRO A 988 -46.69 -5.49 -29.75
C PRO A 988 -46.96 -3.99 -29.78
N VAL A 989 -45.83 -3.20 -29.86
CA VAL A 989 -45.87 -1.73 -30.02
C VAL A 989 -46.37 -1.36 -31.40
#